data_5f67307d1cac98d3e7287813882cfb3c
#
_entry.id   5f67307d1cac98d3e7287813882cfb3c
#
_cell.length_a   1.000
_cell.length_b   1.000
_cell.length_c   1.000
_cell.angle_alpha   90.00
_cell.angle_beta   90.00
_cell.angle_gamma   90.00
#
_symmetry.space_group_name_H-M   'P 1'
#
loop_
_entity.id
_entity.type
_entity.pdbx_description
1 polymer ?
#
loop_
_entity_poly.entity_id
_entity_poly.type
_entity_poly.pdbx_seq_one_letter_code
_entity_poly.pdbx_strand_id
1 'polypeptide(L)'
;MPLVRRGDYRPAPYLVPRTDLTVQLFGDHAVVESCLDLAPNPLAAQDSQSLQLQGVDLHLLELLLDGREVHPEAYALTAEGLTLFSPPQQPFQLTSRVRIEPQSNTSLEGLYMSDGIFTSQCEAEGFRRITFYPDRPDVLSRYRVRIEADLAQAPVLLSNGNCLAHGLLPGDEETARRHYALWEDPFPKPSYLFALVAGHLQEVVDIFSTASGRQVRLRLHVEKGDEPYTDHALRSLKRAMEWEEKVYGLEYDLDQYNIVAVRHFNMGAMENKSLNLFNSKLVLADSETATDTELERIESVIAHEYFHNWTGNRITCRDWFQLSLKEGLTVFRDQCFSADLHGHSHVRIETAALLRNSQFREDGGPTAHPIQPEQYEAIDNFYTTTIYEKGAEVIRVLHTLLGEHTFMRGMALYVQRHDGTAATCEDFVQAQQDAAHASWSAAGVSPLFDFGQFRHWYRQAGTPTLSIRRHWHKASGTLDLFIEQSTPATPGQPEKDPLVIPLAVGLVDQAGHPLAIHLADDAPGHPRGPEPPGHWGSATRLVVIDQASHHLQLVGLPQQDQPPAISLLRHFSAPVKVKLGRPARELVHLLACDSDAFARWDAGQSLLRQCVLRRALGSIDHGLEEELIDAFQRILIDPSLSQASQALLLSLPGMQELEEATHEPDPPALFAGLRALERRLGEALANPLQQALEDCLPAWSLSWPQGSGARSLTSTIWRWRVAAGDPGCIAAAKAAVEGSSMTLARAGLWALQPHPLPERQAAIEAFYQRWQHKPVILDSWFALEAGAPFPDGLARVSALL
;
A
#
# COMPACT_ATOMS: atom_id res chain seq x y z
N MET A 1 -18.35 18.48 -11.68
CA MET A 1 -19.26 17.35 -11.39
C MET A 1 -20.12 17.71 -10.19
N PRO A 2 -21.36 17.19 -10.05
CA PRO A 2 -22.16 17.43 -8.86
C PRO A 2 -21.52 16.76 -7.65
N LEU A 3 -21.61 17.39 -6.49
CA LEU A 3 -21.13 16.86 -5.22
C LEU A 3 -21.90 15.61 -4.83
N VAL A 4 -21.23 14.48 -4.68
CA VAL A 4 -21.82 13.21 -4.23
C VAL A 4 -21.67 13.09 -2.72
N ARG A 5 -22.72 12.67 -2.02
CA ARG A 5 -22.74 12.55 -0.56
C ARG A 5 -23.08 11.13 -0.12
N ARG A 6 -22.37 10.63 0.88
CA ARG A 6 -22.61 9.28 1.46
C ARG A 6 -24.05 9.09 1.94
N GLY A 7 -24.64 10.11 2.56
CA GLY A 7 -26.03 10.08 3.04
C GLY A 7 -27.09 9.99 1.95
N ASP A 8 -26.71 10.28 0.70
CA ASP A 8 -27.62 10.25 -0.45
C ASP A 8 -27.65 8.86 -1.13
N TYR A 9 -26.88 7.88 -0.65
CA TYR A 9 -26.92 6.53 -1.18
C TYR A 9 -28.35 5.97 -1.23
N ARG A 10 -28.70 5.40 -2.36
CA ARG A 10 -29.94 4.62 -2.57
C ARG A 10 -29.56 3.36 -3.34
N PRO A 11 -30.16 2.20 -3.02
CA PRO A 11 -30.00 0.99 -3.81
C PRO A 11 -30.29 1.26 -5.29
N ALA A 12 -29.54 0.59 -6.18
CA ALA A 12 -29.78 0.71 -7.63
C ALA A 12 -31.21 0.30 -7.96
N PRO A 13 -31.93 1.04 -8.82
CA PRO A 13 -33.33 0.73 -9.16
C PRO A 13 -33.52 -0.64 -9.82
N TYR A 14 -32.50 -1.07 -10.57
CA TYR A 14 -32.47 -2.34 -11.27
C TYR A 14 -31.21 -3.11 -10.95
N LEU A 15 -31.34 -4.42 -10.77
CA LEU A 15 -30.23 -5.38 -10.74
C LEU A 15 -29.87 -5.77 -12.16
N VAL A 16 -28.61 -6.15 -12.37
CA VAL A 16 -28.11 -6.69 -13.66
C VAL A 16 -27.55 -8.10 -13.41
N PRO A 17 -28.39 -9.15 -13.33
CA PRO A 17 -27.90 -10.49 -13.03
C PRO A 17 -26.88 -11.03 -14.04
N ARG A 18 -26.97 -10.59 -15.30
CA ARG A 18 -26.09 -11.02 -16.37
C ARG A 18 -25.80 -9.90 -17.36
N THR A 19 -24.56 -9.87 -17.82
CA THR A 19 -24.02 -8.98 -18.84
C THR A 19 -23.31 -9.81 -19.89
N ASP A 20 -23.86 -9.85 -21.12
CA ASP A 20 -23.19 -10.44 -22.29
C ASP A 20 -22.63 -9.30 -23.15
N LEU A 21 -21.32 -9.35 -23.39
CA LEU A 21 -20.63 -8.37 -24.23
C LEU A 21 -20.04 -9.04 -25.47
N THR A 22 -20.21 -8.40 -26.63
CA THR A 22 -19.43 -8.69 -27.84
C THR A 22 -18.64 -7.45 -28.22
N VAL A 23 -17.31 -7.53 -28.12
CA VAL A 23 -16.39 -6.43 -28.44
C VAL A 23 -15.67 -6.74 -29.74
N GLN A 24 -15.98 -5.99 -30.79
CA GLN A 24 -15.36 -6.10 -32.09
C GLN A 24 -14.30 -5.01 -32.26
N LEU A 25 -13.02 -5.41 -32.28
CA LEU A 25 -11.87 -4.51 -32.40
C LEU A 25 -11.49 -4.35 -33.89
N PHE A 26 -11.33 -3.10 -34.32
CA PHE A 26 -10.89 -2.70 -35.66
C PHE A 26 -9.65 -1.77 -35.55
N GLY A 27 -9.05 -1.45 -36.69
CA GLY A 27 -7.82 -0.64 -36.73
C GLY A 27 -7.99 0.82 -36.27
N ASP A 28 -9.21 1.37 -36.32
CA ASP A 28 -9.50 2.77 -36.01
C ASP A 28 -10.61 2.98 -34.98
N HIS A 29 -11.36 1.92 -34.64
CA HIS A 29 -12.47 1.97 -33.69
C HIS A 29 -12.75 0.59 -33.10
N ALA A 30 -13.66 0.54 -32.12
CA ALA A 30 -14.30 -0.69 -31.68
C ALA A 30 -15.82 -0.56 -31.68
N VAL A 31 -16.52 -1.68 -31.90
CA VAL A 31 -17.96 -1.79 -31.72
C VAL A 31 -18.24 -2.70 -30.55
N VAL A 32 -19.02 -2.21 -29.59
CA VAL A 32 -19.42 -2.96 -28.41
C VAL A 32 -20.93 -3.20 -28.45
N GLU A 33 -21.33 -4.45 -28.47
CA GLU A 33 -22.71 -4.88 -28.25
C GLU A 33 -22.80 -5.38 -26.80
N SER A 34 -23.69 -4.77 -26.04
CA SER A 34 -23.97 -5.10 -24.64
C SER A 34 -25.40 -5.55 -24.51
N CYS A 35 -25.59 -6.76 -24.00
CA CYS A 35 -26.90 -7.32 -23.70
C CYS A 35 -27.01 -7.51 -22.18
N LEU A 36 -27.88 -6.70 -21.55
CA LEU A 36 -28.09 -6.66 -20.11
C LEU A 36 -29.40 -7.35 -19.77
N ASP A 37 -29.36 -8.38 -18.94
CA ASP A 37 -30.55 -8.89 -18.26
C ASP A 37 -30.82 -7.98 -17.06
N LEU A 38 -31.97 -7.30 -17.04
CA LEU A 38 -32.34 -6.32 -16.02
C LEU A 38 -33.55 -6.82 -15.22
N ALA A 39 -33.52 -6.65 -13.91
CA ALA A 39 -34.63 -6.96 -13.03
C ALA A 39 -34.85 -5.82 -12.03
N PRO A 40 -36.12 -5.42 -11.73
CA PRO A 40 -36.38 -4.44 -10.69
C PRO A 40 -35.75 -4.88 -9.37
N ASN A 41 -35.09 -3.96 -8.68
CA ASN A 41 -34.47 -4.24 -7.38
C ASN A 41 -35.51 -4.16 -6.27
N PRO A 42 -35.79 -5.25 -5.53
CA PRO A 42 -36.79 -5.25 -4.45
C PRO A 42 -36.41 -4.35 -3.26
N LEU A 43 -35.13 -3.96 -3.16
CA LEU A 43 -34.63 -3.06 -2.10
C LEU A 43 -34.73 -1.59 -2.50
N ALA A 44 -34.97 -1.27 -3.76
CA ALA A 44 -35.15 0.10 -4.22
C ALA A 44 -36.60 0.58 -4.04
N ALA A 45 -36.80 1.91 -3.89
CA ALA A 45 -38.11 2.51 -3.91
C ALA A 45 -38.80 2.24 -5.28
N GLN A 46 -40.08 1.82 -5.27
CA GLN A 46 -40.78 1.46 -6.50
C GLN A 46 -41.17 2.65 -7.37
N ASP A 47 -40.76 3.87 -7.04
CA ASP A 47 -41.15 5.12 -7.73
C ASP A 47 -40.24 5.50 -8.90
N SER A 48 -39.26 4.66 -9.27
CA SER A 48 -38.35 4.97 -10.38
C SER A 48 -39.07 4.88 -11.70
N GLN A 49 -39.46 6.02 -12.26
CA GLN A 49 -40.11 6.14 -13.59
C GLN A 49 -39.09 6.08 -14.74
N SER A 50 -37.81 5.95 -14.48
CA SER A 50 -36.75 5.89 -15.49
C SER A 50 -35.58 5.00 -15.08
N LEU A 51 -34.91 4.41 -16.07
CA LEU A 51 -33.62 3.73 -15.92
C LEU A 51 -32.54 4.62 -16.48
N GLN A 52 -31.59 5.01 -15.64
CA GLN A 52 -30.40 5.76 -16.03
C GLN A 52 -29.21 4.81 -16.17
N LEU A 53 -28.54 4.87 -17.33
CA LEU A 53 -27.31 4.17 -17.63
C LEU A 53 -26.23 5.21 -17.92
N GLN A 54 -25.11 5.14 -17.21
CA GLN A 54 -23.97 6.01 -17.49
C GLN A 54 -23.34 5.64 -18.83
N GLY A 55 -22.83 6.64 -19.54
CA GLY A 55 -22.15 6.44 -20.82
C GLY A 55 -21.43 7.73 -21.21
N VAL A 56 -20.14 7.62 -21.48
CA VAL A 56 -19.27 8.78 -21.82
C VAL A 56 -18.53 8.46 -23.11
N ASP A 57 -18.52 9.40 -24.05
CA ASP A 57 -17.86 9.27 -25.37
C ASP A 57 -18.34 8.05 -26.18
N LEU A 58 -19.62 7.69 -26.04
CA LEU A 58 -20.25 6.58 -26.76
C LEU A 58 -21.08 7.08 -27.93
N HIS A 59 -20.91 6.46 -29.10
CA HIS A 59 -21.79 6.67 -30.25
C HIS A 59 -22.79 5.52 -30.38
N LEU A 60 -24.06 5.78 -30.02
CA LEU A 60 -25.14 4.77 -30.08
C LEU A 60 -25.46 4.43 -31.51
N LEU A 61 -25.38 3.15 -31.88
CA LEU A 61 -25.72 2.61 -33.17
C LEU A 61 -27.13 1.96 -33.17
N GLU A 62 -27.46 1.26 -32.09
CA GLU A 62 -28.72 0.50 -31.95
C GLU A 62 -29.11 0.38 -30.48
N LEU A 63 -30.43 0.41 -30.19
CA LEU A 63 -30.96 0.16 -28.86
C LEU A 63 -32.22 -0.73 -28.99
N LEU A 64 -32.17 -1.92 -28.35
CA LEU A 64 -33.28 -2.88 -28.39
C LEU A 64 -33.76 -3.18 -26.97
N LEU A 65 -35.06 -3.30 -26.78
CA LEU A 65 -35.72 -3.79 -25.58
C LEU A 65 -36.46 -5.08 -25.92
N ASP A 66 -36.09 -6.18 -25.25
CA ASP A 66 -36.58 -7.53 -25.56
C ASP A 66 -36.50 -7.86 -27.07
N GLY A 67 -35.41 -7.48 -27.72
CA GLY A 67 -35.14 -7.70 -29.13
C GLY A 67 -35.93 -6.80 -30.11
N ARG A 68 -36.60 -5.77 -29.60
CA ARG A 68 -37.35 -4.78 -30.42
C ARG A 68 -36.69 -3.43 -30.33
N GLU A 69 -36.60 -2.75 -31.48
CA GLU A 69 -36.04 -1.38 -31.52
C GLU A 69 -36.82 -0.43 -30.61
N VAL A 70 -36.08 0.32 -29.79
CA VAL A 70 -36.64 1.32 -28.88
C VAL A 70 -36.92 2.60 -29.64
N HIS A 71 -38.17 3.08 -29.60
CA HIS A 71 -38.55 4.32 -30.29
C HIS A 71 -37.76 5.50 -29.71
N PRO A 72 -37.25 6.45 -30.53
CA PRO A 72 -36.42 7.58 -30.06
C PRO A 72 -37.08 8.45 -28.97
N GLU A 73 -38.40 8.52 -28.92
CA GLU A 73 -39.14 9.24 -27.85
C GLU A 73 -39.17 8.51 -26.50
N ALA A 74 -38.80 7.22 -26.46
CA ALA A 74 -38.82 6.41 -25.24
C ALA A 74 -37.49 6.51 -24.44
N TYR A 75 -36.46 7.18 -24.96
CA TYR A 75 -35.19 7.40 -24.29
C TYR A 75 -34.62 8.78 -24.61
N ALA A 76 -33.66 9.20 -23.77
CA ALA A 76 -32.87 10.40 -24.03
C ALA A 76 -31.37 10.07 -23.92
N LEU A 77 -30.58 10.67 -24.79
CA LEU A 77 -29.12 10.63 -24.75
C LEU A 77 -28.60 11.98 -24.26
N THR A 78 -27.65 11.93 -23.34
CA THR A 78 -26.87 13.10 -22.88
C THR A 78 -25.40 12.80 -22.99
N ALA A 79 -24.53 13.76 -22.69
CA ALA A 79 -23.09 13.54 -22.57
C ALA A 79 -22.72 12.59 -21.41
N GLU A 80 -23.63 12.38 -20.45
CA GLU A 80 -23.41 11.57 -19.25
C GLU A 80 -24.02 10.17 -19.36
N GLY A 81 -24.84 9.89 -20.37
CA GLY A 81 -25.42 8.57 -20.57
C GLY A 81 -26.77 8.53 -21.26
N LEU A 82 -27.49 7.44 -21.05
CA LEU A 82 -28.78 7.11 -21.61
C LEU A 82 -29.82 7.02 -20.50
N THR A 83 -30.98 7.66 -20.70
CA THR A 83 -32.14 7.53 -19.82
C THR A 83 -33.28 6.85 -20.60
N LEU A 84 -33.67 5.64 -20.19
CA LEU A 84 -34.85 4.97 -20.70
C LEU A 84 -36.07 5.38 -19.86
N PHE A 85 -37.10 5.93 -20.52
CA PHE A 85 -38.34 6.34 -19.89
C PHE A 85 -39.30 5.15 -19.71
N SER A 86 -39.95 5.08 -18.59
CA SER A 86 -40.94 4.03 -18.29
C SER A 86 -40.44 2.60 -18.53
N PRO A 87 -39.29 2.19 -17.98
CA PRO A 87 -38.74 0.84 -18.17
C PRO A 87 -39.72 -0.21 -17.59
N PRO A 88 -39.69 -1.46 -18.10
CA PRO A 88 -40.55 -2.52 -17.60
C PRO A 88 -40.38 -2.76 -16.10
N GLN A 89 -41.50 -3.04 -15.41
CA GLN A 89 -41.53 -3.36 -13.97
C GLN A 89 -41.43 -4.88 -13.71
N GLN A 90 -41.02 -5.64 -14.69
CA GLN A 90 -40.69 -7.08 -14.66
C GLN A 90 -39.34 -7.28 -15.31
N PRO A 91 -38.67 -8.42 -15.14
CA PRO A 91 -37.37 -8.67 -15.81
C PRO A 91 -37.49 -8.51 -17.34
N PHE A 92 -36.48 -7.87 -17.93
CA PHE A 92 -36.39 -7.59 -19.37
C PHE A 92 -34.95 -7.57 -19.83
N GLN A 93 -34.71 -7.59 -21.13
CA GLN A 93 -33.41 -7.51 -21.73
C GLN A 93 -33.24 -6.17 -22.47
N LEU A 94 -32.13 -5.48 -22.20
CA LEU A 94 -31.74 -4.27 -22.91
C LEU A 94 -30.46 -4.52 -23.67
N THR A 95 -30.52 -4.39 -25.00
CA THR A 95 -29.34 -4.50 -25.86
C THR A 95 -28.99 -3.13 -26.44
N SER A 96 -27.74 -2.72 -26.22
CA SER A 96 -27.20 -1.51 -26.85
C SER A 96 -25.98 -1.87 -27.69
N ARG A 97 -25.85 -1.24 -28.84
CA ARG A 97 -24.68 -1.35 -29.71
C ARG A 97 -24.08 0.03 -29.86
N VAL A 98 -22.81 0.17 -29.51
CA VAL A 98 -22.10 1.45 -29.51
C VAL A 98 -20.79 1.34 -30.28
N ARG A 99 -20.36 2.47 -30.87
CA ARG A 99 -19.02 2.65 -31.43
C ARG A 99 -18.21 3.50 -30.45
N ILE A 100 -16.96 3.10 -30.20
CA ILE A 100 -15.97 3.81 -29.40
C ILE A 100 -14.65 3.90 -30.17
N GLU A 101 -13.74 4.80 -29.74
CA GLU A 101 -12.48 5.08 -30.43
C GLU A 101 -11.28 4.90 -29.46
N PRO A 102 -10.89 3.64 -29.12
CA PRO A 102 -9.79 3.38 -28.18
C PRO A 102 -8.45 3.97 -28.61
N GLN A 103 -8.20 4.10 -29.90
CA GLN A 103 -6.96 4.62 -30.47
C GLN A 103 -6.75 6.11 -30.21
N SER A 104 -7.82 6.86 -30.01
CA SER A 104 -7.80 8.30 -29.70
C SER A 104 -8.01 8.60 -28.21
N ASN A 105 -8.28 7.55 -27.41
CA ASN A 105 -8.54 7.70 -25.99
C ASN A 105 -7.23 7.93 -25.22
N THR A 106 -6.99 9.17 -24.79
CA THR A 106 -5.82 9.58 -24.00
C THR A 106 -6.12 9.71 -22.52
N SER A 107 -7.36 9.45 -22.07
CA SER A 107 -7.71 9.49 -20.65
C SER A 107 -7.13 8.31 -19.86
N LEU A 108 -6.76 7.21 -20.54
CA LEU A 108 -6.34 5.94 -19.98
C LEU A 108 -7.42 5.33 -19.04
N GLU A 109 -8.70 5.61 -19.36
CA GLU A 109 -9.89 5.07 -18.70
C GLU A 109 -10.81 4.43 -19.74
N GLY A 110 -11.55 3.39 -19.37
CA GLY A 110 -12.30 2.59 -20.30
C GLY A 110 -11.37 1.73 -21.16
N LEU A 111 -11.64 1.59 -22.44
CA LEU A 111 -10.79 0.89 -23.40
C LEU A 111 -9.89 1.90 -24.15
N TYR A 112 -8.60 1.66 -24.18
CA TYR A 112 -7.60 2.52 -24.83
C TYR A 112 -6.46 1.70 -25.44
N MET A 113 -5.49 2.36 -26.09
CA MET A 113 -4.31 1.74 -26.68
C MET A 113 -3.05 2.07 -25.88
N SER A 114 -2.28 1.04 -25.53
CA SER A 114 -0.92 1.16 -24.97
C SER A 114 0.06 0.43 -25.89
N ASP A 115 0.91 1.16 -26.60
CA ASP A 115 1.92 0.60 -27.53
C ASP A 115 1.36 -0.45 -28.50
N GLY A 116 0.17 -0.20 -29.08
CA GLY A 116 -0.48 -1.10 -30.02
C GLY A 116 -1.27 -2.24 -29.36
N ILE A 117 -1.37 -2.28 -28.04
CA ILE A 117 -2.16 -3.24 -27.28
C ILE A 117 -3.43 -2.55 -26.79
N PHE A 118 -4.60 -3.11 -27.09
CA PHE A 118 -5.85 -2.70 -26.47
C PHE A 118 -5.84 -3.09 -25.00
N THR A 119 -6.09 -2.13 -24.13
CA THR A 119 -6.04 -2.29 -22.66
C THR A 119 -7.22 -1.55 -22.06
N SER A 120 -7.83 -2.11 -21.03
CA SER A 120 -8.91 -1.43 -20.30
C SER A 120 -8.49 -1.02 -18.90
N GLN A 121 -9.06 0.10 -18.41
CA GLN A 121 -9.04 0.49 -16.99
C GLN A 121 -10.44 0.99 -16.61
N CYS A 122 -11.10 0.29 -15.70
CA CYS A 122 -12.50 0.55 -15.36
C CYS A 122 -12.68 1.12 -13.94
N GLU A 123 -11.76 0.95 -13.03
CA GLU A 123 -11.82 1.58 -11.73
C GLU A 123 -11.38 3.06 -11.81
N ALA A 124 -12.16 4.02 -11.21
CA ALA A 124 -13.42 3.76 -10.50
C ALA A 124 -14.65 3.75 -11.41
N GLU A 125 -14.70 4.55 -12.48
CA GLU A 125 -15.89 4.83 -13.30
C GLU A 125 -15.61 4.75 -14.82
N GLY A 126 -14.62 3.94 -15.24
CA GLY A 126 -14.19 3.81 -16.62
C GLY A 126 -15.05 2.89 -17.47
N PHE A 127 -15.85 1.98 -16.91
CA PHE A 127 -16.66 1.06 -17.69
C PHE A 127 -17.73 1.77 -18.53
N ARG A 128 -18.22 2.91 -18.07
CA ARG A 128 -19.14 3.80 -18.80
C ARG A 128 -18.58 4.36 -20.11
N ARG A 129 -17.26 4.26 -20.34
CA ARG A 129 -16.60 4.60 -21.61
C ARG A 129 -16.53 3.42 -22.60
N ILE A 130 -17.04 2.23 -22.17
CA ILE A 130 -17.05 1.03 -23.02
C ILE A 130 -18.45 0.79 -23.55
N THR A 131 -19.47 0.89 -22.68
CA THR A 131 -20.87 0.73 -23.04
C THR A 131 -21.78 1.42 -22.04
N PHE A 132 -23.07 1.60 -22.38
CA PHE A 132 -24.07 2.07 -21.43
C PHE A 132 -24.32 1.04 -20.32
N TYR A 133 -24.17 1.45 -19.06
CA TYR A 133 -24.25 0.56 -17.91
C TYR A 133 -24.66 1.31 -16.63
N PRO A 134 -25.34 0.69 -15.65
CA PRO A 134 -25.45 1.25 -14.33
C PRO A 134 -24.10 1.09 -13.60
N ASP A 135 -23.18 2.02 -13.89
CA ASP A 135 -21.74 1.93 -13.54
C ASP A 135 -21.51 2.31 -12.08
N ARG A 136 -21.88 1.38 -11.19
CA ARG A 136 -21.86 1.48 -9.72
C ARG A 136 -21.30 0.20 -9.12
N PRO A 137 -20.56 0.27 -8.01
CA PRO A 137 -19.96 -0.91 -7.40
C PRO A 137 -20.96 -1.88 -6.73
N ASP A 138 -22.20 -1.44 -6.40
CA ASP A 138 -23.24 -2.30 -5.85
C ASP A 138 -24.09 -3.02 -6.91
N VAL A 139 -23.81 -2.80 -8.20
CA VAL A 139 -24.43 -3.53 -9.29
C VAL A 139 -23.53 -4.67 -9.73
N LEU A 140 -23.79 -5.85 -9.17
CA LEU A 140 -23.02 -7.05 -9.46
C LEU A 140 -23.68 -7.86 -10.57
N SER A 141 -22.87 -8.28 -11.56
CA SER A 141 -23.29 -9.04 -12.72
C SER A 141 -22.33 -10.18 -13.02
N ARG A 142 -22.87 -11.26 -13.62
CA ARG A 142 -22.06 -12.30 -14.25
C ARG A 142 -21.75 -11.89 -15.68
N TYR A 143 -20.47 -11.88 -16.03
CA TYR A 143 -20.01 -11.41 -17.32
C TYR A 143 -19.66 -12.57 -18.24
N ARG A 144 -20.17 -12.50 -19.46
CA ARG A 144 -19.75 -13.30 -20.60
C ARG A 144 -19.28 -12.38 -21.70
N VAL A 145 -18.04 -12.54 -22.13
CA VAL A 145 -17.36 -11.59 -23.02
C VAL A 145 -16.83 -12.31 -24.24
N ARG A 146 -17.32 -11.92 -25.42
CA ARG A 146 -16.79 -12.32 -26.72
C ARG A 146 -15.96 -11.18 -27.26
N ILE A 147 -14.69 -11.45 -27.56
CA ILE A 147 -13.79 -10.49 -28.22
C ILE A 147 -13.52 -10.98 -29.63
N GLU A 148 -13.63 -10.09 -30.60
CA GLU A 148 -13.36 -10.36 -32.00
C GLU A 148 -12.34 -9.36 -32.54
N ALA A 149 -11.25 -9.85 -33.15
CA ALA A 149 -10.22 -8.99 -33.70
C ALA A 149 -9.59 -9.59 -34.99
N ASP A 150 -8.83 -8.78 -35.69
CA ASP A 150 -7.91 -9.24 -36.72
C ASP A 150 -6.75 -10.02 -36.05
N LEU A 151 -6.53 -11.25 -36.54
CA LEU A 151 -5.50 -12.15 -35.98
C LEU A 151 -4.08 -11.59 -36.13
N ALA A 152 -3.84 -10.79 -37.18
CA ALA A 152 -2.53 -10.16 -37.38
C ALA A 152 -2.31 -8.94 -36.49
N GLN A 153 -3.38 -8.25 -36.05
CA GLN A 153 -3.28 -7.09 -35.15
C GLN A 153 -3.32 -7.47 -33.66
N ALA A 154 -4.17 -8.44 -33.31
CA ALA A 154 -4.36 -8.83 -31.92
C ALA A 154 -4.46 -10.37 -31.80
N PRO A 155 -3.34 -11.11 -31.86
CA PRO A 155 -3.35 -12.56 -31.78
C PRO A 155 -3.74 -13.10 -30.41
N VAL A 156 -3.62 -12.29 -29.35
CA VAL A 156 -4.02 -12.61 -27.97
C VAL A 156 -5.24 -11.80 -27.60
N LEU A 157 -6.29 -12.47 -27.08
CA LEU A 157 -7.56 -11.88 -26.65
C LEU A 157 -7.89 -12.34 -25.24
N LEU A 158 -7.85 -11.44 -24.25
CA LEU A 158 -8.01 -11.75 -22.83
C LEU A 158 -9.19 -10.98 -22.22
N SER A 159 -9.92 -11.64 -21.33
CA SER A 159 -10.90 -11.01 -20.44
C SER A 159 -10.99 -11.79 -19.12
N ASN A 160 -11.90 -11.37 -18.24
CA ASN A 160 -12.10 -11.97 -16.93
C ASN A 160 -12.64 -13.41 -17.01
N GLY A 161 -12.32 -14.23 -16.01
CA GLY A 161 -12.87 -15.56 -15.84
C GLY A 161 -12.11 -16.64 -16.60
N ASN A 162 -12.82 -17.66 -17.09
CA ASN A 162 -12.27 -18.78 -17.84
C ASN A 162 -12.54 -18.63 -19.33
N CYS A 163 -11.56 -18.97 -20.16
CA CYS A 163 -11.75 -19.01 -21.62
C CYS A 163 -12.54 -20.27 -21.99
N LEU A 164 -13.77 -20.07 -22.50
CA LEU A 164 -14.67 -21.16 -22.86
C LEU A 164 -14.43 -21.67 -24.28
N ALA A 165 -14.10 -20.75 -25.21
CA ALA A 165 -13.90 -21.07 -26.61
C ALA A 165 -13.05 -20.01 -27.31
N HIS A 166 -12.32 -20.41 -28.32
CA HIS A 166 -11.63 -19.51 -29.26
C HIS A 166 -11.56 -20.14 -30.64
N GLY A 167 -11.39 -19.33 -31.67
CA GLY A 167 -11.28 -19.84 -33.03
C GLY A 167 -11.32 -18.76 -34.08
N LEU A 168 -11.22 -19.16 -35.35
CA LEU A 168 -11.36 -18.26 -36.48
C LEU A 168 -12.83 -17.96 -36.74
N LEU A 169 -13.13 -16.75 -37.16
CA LEU A 169 -14.45 -16.39 -37.68
C LEU A 169 -14.60 -16.87 -39.14
N PRO A 170 -15.82 -17.27 -39.59
CA PRO A 170 -16.10 -17.52 -40.98
C PRO A 170 -15.86 -16.25 -41.81
N GLY A 171 -15.07 -16.32 -42.86
CA GLY A 171 -14.80 -15.20 -43.78
C GLY A 171 -14.17 -15.67 -45.08
N ASP A 172 -14.15 -14.82 -46.12
CA ASP A 172 -13.49 -15.07 -47.37
C ASP A 172 -11.97 -15.07 -47.22
N GLU A 173 -11.28 -15.97 -47.92
CA GLU A 173 -9.82 -16.20 -47.85
C GLU A 173 -8.98 -14.96 -48.25
N GLU A 174 -9.55 -13.93 -48.85
CA GLU A 174 -8.88 -12.70 -49.27
C GLU A 174 -8.99 -11.54 -48.27
N THR A 175 -9.87 -11.60 -47.28
CA THR A 175 -10.00 -10.57 -46.23
C THR A 175 -9.31 -10.99 -44.94
N ALA A 176 -8.78 -10.01 -44.20
CA ALA A 176 -8.10 -10.20 -42.93
C ALA A 176 -8.74 -11.28 -42.06
N ARG A 177 -7.97 -12.30 -41.68
CA ARG A 177 -8.46 -13.40 -40.85
C ARG A 177 -8.86 -12.86 -39.48
N ARG A 178 -10.15 -12.72 -39.22
CA ARG A 178 -10.65 -12.39 -37.89
C ARG A 178 -10.80 -13.65 -37.06
N HIS A 179 -10.54 -13.50 -35.73
CA HIS A 179 -10.72 -14.58 -34.80
C HIS A 179 -11.46 -14.08 -33.55
N TYR A 180 -11.82 -15.00 -32.68
CA TYR A 180 -12.52 -14.67 -31.44
C TYR A 180 -11.99 -15.46 -30.23
N ALA A 181 -12.22 -14.91 -29.05
CA ALA A 181 -12.19 -15.63 -27.79
C ALA A 181 -13.47 -15.33 -27.00
N LEU A 182 -13.99 -16.38 -26.33
CA LEU A 182 -15.17 -16.29 -25.48
C LEU A 182 -14.77 -16.58 -24.05
N TRP A 183 -14.99 -15.62 -23.18
CA TRP A 183 -14.66 -15.67 -21.76
C TRP A 183 -15.93 -15.65 -20.92
N GLU A 184 -15.90 -16.28 -19.74
CA GLU A 184 -16.99 -16.24 -18.77
C GLU A 184 -16.44 -16.20 -17.36
N ASP A 185 -16.89 -15.20 -16.59
CA ASP A 185 -16.68 -15.13 -15.15
C ASP A 185 -17.96 -15.59 -14.45
N PRO A 186 -17.94 -16.76 -13.78
CA PRO A 186 -19.12 -17.31 -13.13
C PRO A 186 -19.51 -16.57 -11.86
N PHE A 187 -18.59 -15.74 -11.32
CA PHE A 187 -18.82 -14.97 -10.10
C PHE A 187 -19.39 -13.59 -10.42
N PRO A 188 -20.44 -13.14 -9.71
CA PRO A 188 -20.94 -11.79 -9.87
C PRO A 188 -19.88 -10.77 -9.44
N LYS A 189 -19.64 -9.77 -10.28
CA LYS A 189 -18.71 -8.67 -9.99
C LYS A 189 -19.26 -7.34 -10.46
N PRO A 190 -18.82 -6.21 -9.86
CA PRO A 190 -19.14 -4.87 -10.37
C PRO A 190 -18.37 -4.58 -11.67
N SER A 191 -18.84 -3.56 -12.38
CA SER A 191 -18.28 -3.11 -13.65
C SER A 191 -16.83 -2.65 -13.57
N TYR A 192 -16.41 -2.09 -12.44
CA TYR A 192 -15.04 -1.59 -12.28
C TYR A 192 -13.96 -2.71 -12.31
N LEU A 193 -14.36 -3.97 -12.07
CA LEU A 193 -13.48 -5.14 -12.15
C LEU A 193 -13.42 -5.77 -13.54
N PHE A 194 -14.15 -5.22 -14.52
CA PHE A 194 -14.08 -5.67 -15.88
C PHE A 194 -12.72 -5.35 -16.49
N ALA A 195 -12.15 -6.32 -17.20
CA ALA A 195 -10.94 -6.11 -17.98
C ALA A 195 -11.00 -6.78 -19.36
N LEU A 196 -10.38 -6.12 -20.33
CA LEU A 196 -10.13 -6.61 -21.68
C LEU A 196 -8.72 -6.19 -22.11
N VAL A 197 -7.95 -7.17 -22.60
CA VAL A 197 -6.66 -6.91 -23.25
C VAL A 197 -6.59 -7.66 -24.55
N ALA A 198 -6.13 -6.99 -25.62
CA ALA A 198 -5.96 -7.62 -26.92
C ALA A 198 -4.75 -7.04 -27.68
N GLY A 199 -3.87 -7.90 -28.17
CA GLY A 199 -2.67 -7.43 -28.88
C GLY A 199 -1.59 -8.48 -29.04
N HIS A 200 -0.38 -8.02 -29.38
CA HIS A 200 0.81 -8.84 -29.50
C HIS A 200 1.48 -9.04 -28.16
N LEU A 201 1.17 -10.13 -27.47
CA LEU A 201 1.74 -10.48 -26.19
C LEU A 201 2.41 -11.85 -26.25
N GLN A 202 3.50 -12.00 -25.51
CA GLN A 202 4.13 -13.29 -25.21
C GLN A 202 3.58 -13.81 -23.87
N GLU A 203 3.39 -15.11 -23.79
CA GLU A 203 2.85 -15.77 -22.62
C GLU A 203 3.93 -16.57 -21.90
N VAL A 204 4.08 -16.34 -20.60
CA VAL A 204 4.87 -17.19 -19.69
C VAL A 204 3.90 -17.91 -18.75
N VAL A 205 4.00 -19.23 -18.68
CA VAL A 205 3.03 -20.08 -17.95
C VAL A 205 3.71 -20.82 -16.82
N ASP A 206 3.00 -20.87 -15.69
CA ASP A 206 3.35 -21.70 -14.55
C ASP A 206 2.06 -22.31 -13.95
N ILE A 207 2.20 -23.19 -12.97
CA ILE A 207 1.08 -23.88 -12.33
C ILE A 207 1.20 -23.75 -10.82
N PHE A 208 0.08 -23.49 -10.16
CA PHE A 208 -0.07 -23.56 -8.71
C PHE A 208 -1.04 -24.69 -8.35
N SER A 209 -0.69 -25.49 -7.32
CA SER A 209 -1.59 -26.51 -6.77
C SER A 209 -2.18 -25.99 -5.47
N THR A 210 -3.49 -25.78 -5.42
CA THR A 210 -4.19 -25.32 -4.22
C THR A 210 -4.15 -26.38 -3.10
N ALA A 211 -4.47 -25.99 -1.88
CA ALA A 211 -4.54 -26.90 -0.72
C ALA A 211 -5.51 -28.07 -0.95
N SER A 212 -6.60 -27.88 -1.72
CA SER A 212 -7.53 -28.94 -2.12
C SER A 212 -7.00 -29.82 -3.26
N GLY A 213 -5.84 -29.49 -3.85
CA GLY A 213 -5.21 -30.22 -4.95
C GLY A 213 -5.66 -29.79 -6.35
N ARG A 214 -6.46 -28.73 -6.48
CA ARG A 214 -6.86 -28.15 -7.77
C ARG A 214 -5.67 -27.44 -8.42
N GLN A 215 -5.53 -27.61 -9.73
CA GLN A 215 -4.47 -26.94 -10.51
C GLN A 215 -4.97 -25.61 -11.04
N VAL A 216 -4.25 -24.55 -10.73
CA VAL A 216 -4.48 -23.20 -11.27
C VAL A 216 -3.37 -22.86 -12.22
N ARG A 217 -3.72 -22.49 -13.46
CA ARG A 217 -2.76 -22.03 -14.45
C ARG A 217 -2.45 -20.56 -14.22
N LEU A 218 -1.19 -20.25 -13.96
CA LEU A 218 -0.69 -18.88 -13.81
C LEU A 218 -0.11 -18.44 -15.15
N ARG A 219 -0.59 -17.32 -15.67
CA ARG A 219 -0.22 -16.83 -17.01
C ARG A 219 0.20 -15.37 -16.90
N LEU A 220 1.44 -15.09 -17.27
CA LEU A 220 1.97 -13.74 -17.33
C LEU A 220 2.13 -13.34 -18.80
N HIS A 221 1.47 -12.26 -19.21
CA HIS A 221 1.46 -11.75 -20.57
C HIS A 221 2.29 -10.47 -20.64
N VAL A 222 3.29 -10.47 -21.51
CA VAL A 222 4.29 -9.40 -21.63
C VAL A 222 4.56 -9.05 -23.08
N GLU A 223 5.15 -7.90 -23.33
CA GLU A 223 5.65 -7.58 -24.66
C GLU A 223 6.85 -8.46 -25.01
N LYS A 224 7.09 -8.64 -26.31
CA LYS A 224 8.18 -9.46 -26.82
C LYS A 224 9.54 -8.93 -26.32
N GLY A 225 10.29 -9.78 -25.65
CA GLY A 225 11.60 -9.50 -25.09
C GLY A 225 11.58 -9.22 -23.59
N ASP A 226 10.40 -9.15 -22.96
CA ASP A 226 10.25 -8.97 -21.52
C ASP A 226 10.08 -10.32 -20.76
N GLU A 227 9.99 -11.45 -21.48
CA GLU A 227 9.81 -12.80 -20.90
C GLU A 227 10.86 -13.15 -19.84
N PRO A 228 12.16 -12.78 -20.00
CA PRO A 228 13.19 -13.09 -18.99
C PRO A 228 12.99 -12.41 -17.63
N TYR A 229 12.18 -11.34 -17.55
CA TYR A 229 11.96 -10.54 -16.34
C TYR A 229 10.73 -10.93 -15.53
N THR A 230 10.10 -12.07 -15.86
CA THR A 230 8.80 -12.50 -15.27
C THR A 230 8.92 -13.45 -14.09
N ASP A 231 10.08 -14.08 -13.89
CA ASP A 231 10.27 -15.15 -12.92
C ASP A 231 10.04 -14.71 -11.47
N HIS A 232 10.47 -13.48 -11.11
CA HIS A 232 10.22 -12.92 -9.80
C HIS A 232 8.72 -12.75 -9.51
N ALA A 233 7.96 -12.23 -10.48
CA ALA A 233 6.52 -12.03 -10.36
C ALA A 233 5.76 -13.35 -10.16
N LEU A 234 6.07 -14.38 -10.95
CA LEU A 234 5.42 -15.69 -10.83
C LEU A 234 5.72 -16.37 -9.49
N ARG A 235 6.96 -16.26 -8.98
CA ARG A 235 7.29 -16.78 -7.65
C ARG A 235 6.57 -16.02 -6.55
N SER A 236 6.47 -14.70 -6.66
CA SER A 236 5.76 -13.85 -5.70
C SER A 236 4.28 -14.20 -5.65
N LEU A 237 3.64 -14.39 -6.81
CA LEU A 237 2.25 -14.82 -6.89
C LEU A 237 2.02 -16.17 -6.20
N LYS A 238 2.88 -17.16 -6.43
CA LYS A 238 2.77 -18.48 -5.76
C LYS A 238 2.89 -18.37 -4.24
N ARG A 239 3.82 -17.54 -3.75
CA ARG A 239 3.96 -17.30 -2.30
C ARG A 239 2.71 -16.62 -1.72
N ALA A 240 2.14 -15.65 -2.43
CA ALA A 240 0.91 -14.99 -2.01
C ALA A 240 -0.26 -15.98 -1.94
N MET A 241 -0.41 -16.84 -2.95
CA MET A 241 -1.44 -17.90 -2.97
C MET A 241 -1.27 -18.88 -1.82
N GLU A 242 -0.06 -19.40 -1.60
CA GLU A 242 0.25 -20.30 -0.50
C GLU A 242 0.01 -19.67 0.88
N TRP A 243 0.39 -18.41 1.05
CA TRP A 243 0.21 -17.67 2.30
C TRP A 243 -1.28 -17.44 2.61
N GLU A 244 -2.08 -17.05 1.62
CA GLU A 244 -3.52 -16.85 1.80
C GLU A 244 -4.23 -18.13 2.20
N GLU A 245 -3.92 -19.25 1.55
CA GLU A 245 -4.46 -20.55 1.91
C GLU A 245 -4.08 -20.96 3.34
N LYS A 246 -2.82 -20.72 3.74
CA LYS A 246 -2.31 -21.06 5.05
C LYS A 246 -2.87 -20.18 6.16
N VAL A 247 -2.96 -18.88 5.95
CA VAL A 247 -3.31 -17.90 7.00
C VAL A 247 -4.83 -17.70 7.09
N TYR A 248 -5.51 -17.57 5.95
CA TYR A 248 -6.95 -17.31 5.91
C TYR A 248 -7.81 -18.54 5.54
N GLY A 249 -7.20 -19.60 5.05
CA GLY A 249 -7.94 -20.78 4.57
C GLY A 249 -8.71 -20.51 3.28
N LEU A 250 -8.30 -19.50 2.50
CA LEU A 250 -8.99 -19.05 1.30
C LEU A 250 -8.21 -19.49 0.05
N GLU A 251 -8.82 -20.37 -0.77
CA GLU A 251 -8.25 -20.78 -2.04
C GLU A 251 -8.68 -19.87 -3.18
N TYR A 252 -7.84 -19.76 -4.20
CA TYR A 252 -8.23 -19.10 -5.45
C TYR A 252 -9.38 -19.86 -6.12
N ASP A 253 -10.33 -19.16 -6.69
CA ASP A 253 -11.67 -19.69 -7.07
C ASP A 253 -11.87 -19.98 -8.56
N LEU A 254 -10.88 -19.68 -9.45
CA LEU A 254 -10.93 -19.95 -10.90
C LEU A 254 -9.80 -20.89 -11.33
N ASP A 255 -9.85 -21.35 -12.60
CA ASP A 255 -8.87 -22.33 -13.12
C ASP A 255 -7.61 -21.68 -13.69
N GLN A 256 -7.64 -20.36 -13.87
CA GLN A 256 -6.51 -19.60 -14.35
C GLN A 256 -6.45 -18.21 -13.73
N TYR A 257 -5.23 -17.73 -13.55
CA TYR A 257 -4.92 -16.38 -13.10
C TYR A 257 -4.00 -15.72 -14.12
N ASN A 258 -4.44 -14.60 -14.68
CA ASN A 258 -3.70 -13.87 -15.69
C ASN A 258 -3.17 -12.56 -15.13
N ILE A 259 -1.94 -12.22 -15.45
CA ILE A 259 -1.31 -10.91 -15.23
C ILE A 259 -0.89 -10.37 -16.60
N VAL A 260 -1.10 -9.09 -16.84
CA VAL A 260 -0.60 -8.39 -18.02
C VAL A 260 0.27 -7.23 -17.60
N ALA A 261 1.47 -7.15 -18.14
CA ALA A 261 2.36 -5.99 -17.99
C ALA A 261 1.98 -4.92 -19.03
N VAL A 262 1.65 -3.71 -18.55
CA VAL A 262 1.20 -2.58 -19.37
C VAL A 262 2.19 -1.42 -19.22
N ARG A 263 2.65 -0.85 -20.33
CA ARG A 263 3.62 0.27 -20.31
C ARG A 263 2.99 1.60 -19.96
N HIS A 264 1.88 1.93 -20.60
CA HIS A 264 1.13 3.15 -20.33
C HIS A 264 -0.08 2.82 -19.46
N PHE A 265 0.10 2.85 -18.17
CA PHE A 265 -0.91 2.54 -17.17
C PHE A 265 -0.88 3.62 -16.08
N ASN A 266 -2.02 4.26 -15.82
CA ASN A 266 -2.13 5.35 -14.86
C ASN A 266 -2.18 4.91 -13.40
N MET A 267 -2.33 3.59 -13.16
CA MET A 267 -2.27 2.96 -11.84
C MET A 267 -0.96 2.21 -11.63
N GLY A 268 -0.67 1.79 -10.40
CA GLY A 268 0.41 0.85 -10.10
C GLY A 268 0.08 -0.54 -10.60
N ALA A 269 -1.07 -1.03 -10.19
CA ALA A 269 -1.69 -2.26 -10.64
C ALA A 269 -3.20 -2.18 -10.46
N MET A 270 -3.93 -3.22 -10.90
CA MET A 270 -5.39 -3.31 -10.80
C MET A 270 -5.82 -4.76 -10.67
N GLU A 271 -6.66 -5.02 -9.67
CA GLU A 271 -7.12 -6.34 -9.25
C GLU A 271 -8.23 -6.95 -10.12
N ASN A 272 -8.45 -6.52 -11.34
CA ASN A 272 -9.51 -7.04 -12.21
C ASN A 272 -9.60 -8.57 -12.12
N LYS A 273 -10.77 -9.09 -11.78
CA LYS A 273 -10.98 -10.51 -11.46
C LYS A 273 -10.33 -11.43 -12.49
N SER A 274 -9.37 -12.25 -12.08
CA SER A 274 -8.57 -13.20 -12.86
C SER A 274 -7.71 -12.64 -14.01
N LEU A 275 -7.71 -11.33 -14.24
CA LEU A 275 -6.92 -10.63 -15.26
C LEU A 275 -6.37 -9.32 -14.69
N ASN A 276 -5.38 -9.43 -13.82
CA ASN A 276 -4.77 -8.26 -13.20
C ASN A 276 -3.89 -7.53 -14.21
N LEU A 277 -3.97 -6.20 -14.17
CA LEU A 277 -3.15 -5.32 -15.00
C LEU A 277 -2.11 -4.63 -14.15
N PHE A 278 -0.86 -4.66 -14.56
CA PHE A 278 0.26 -4.08 -13.83
C PHE A 278 1.00 -3.07 -14.70
N ASN A 279 1.34 -1.94 -14.14
CA ASN A 279 2.40 -1.13 -14.71
C ASN A 279 3.66 -1.99 -14.82
N SER A 280 4.31 -2.02 -15.98
CA SER A 280 5.45 -2.89 -16.27
C SER A 280 6.57 -2.80 -15.22
N LYS A 281 6.77 -1.63 -14.61
CA LYS A 281 7.77 -1.41 -13.55
C LYS A 281 7.47 -2.13 -12.24
N LEU A 282 6.22 -2.61 -12.04
CA LEU A 282 5.78 -3.32 -10.83
C LEU A 282 5.58 -4.82 -11.05
N VAL A 283 6.06 -5.35 -12.17
CA VAL A 283 5.94 -6.79 -12.47
C VAL A 283 7.18 -7.34 -13.18
N LEU A 284 7.90 -6.52 -13.97
CA LEU A 284 9.06 -6.95 -14.74
C LEU A 284 10.36 -6.57 -14.03
N ALA A 285 11.08 -7.56 -13.50
CA ALA A 285 12.34 -7.31 -12.81
C ALA A 285 13.21 -8.55 -12.65
N ASP A 286 14.52 -8.29 -12.53
CA ASP A 286 15.53 -9.19 -12.01
C ASP A 286 16.56 -8.40 -11.17
N SER A 287 17.57 -9.07 -10.63
CA SER A 287 18.58 -8.42 -9.77
C SER A 287 19.53 -7.47 -10.51
N GLU A 288 19.56 -7.51 -11.85
CA GLU A 288 20.37 -6.58 -12.65
C GLU A 288 19.59 -5.31 -13.00
N THR A 289 18.25 -5.40 -13.09
CA THR A 289 17.36 -4.33 -13.53
C THR A 289 16.62 -3.64 -12.39
N ALA A 290 16.50 -4.30 -11.24
CA ALA A 290 15.79 -3.79 -10.07
C ALA A 290 16.62 -3.89 -8.79
N THR A 291 16.43 -2.94 -7.89
CA THR A 291 16.97 -2.97 -6.54
C THR A 291 16.24 -3.99 -5.65
N ASP A 292 16.84 -4.38 -4.53
CA ASP A 292 16.22 -5.26 -3.54
C ASP A 292 14.88 -4.68 -3.03
N THR A 293 14.81 -3.36 -2.82
CA THR A 293 13.58 -2.67 -2.42
C THR A 293 12.51 -2.71 -3.52
N GLU A 294 12.90 -2.58 -4.79
CA GLU A 294 11.97 -2.71 -5.91
C GLU A 294 11.48 -4.15 -6.07
N LEU A 295 12.33 -5.16 -5.85
CA LEU A 295 11.92 -6.57 -5.84
C LEU A 295 10.91 -6.86 -4.72
N GLU A 296 11.17 -6.36 -3.51
CA GLU A 296 10.25 -6.47 -2.37
C GLU A 296 8.91 -5.75 -2.65
N ARG A 297 8.97 -4.56 -3.25
CA ARG A 297 7.77 -3.82 -3.65
C ARG A 297 6.95 -4.57 -4.70
N ILE A 298 7.59 -5.18 -5.71
CA ILE A 298 6.90 -6.02 -6.70
C ILE A 298 6.20 -7.19 -6.02
N GLU A 299 6.88 -7.89 -5.11
CA GLU A 299 6.27 -9.01 -4.36
C GLU A 299 5.06 -8.55 -3.54
N SER A 300 5.17 -7.42 -2.82
CA SER A 300 4.08 -6.85 -2.04
C SER A 300 2.89 -6.44 -2.92
N VAL A 301 3.11 -5.78 -4.06
CA VAL A 301 2.02 -5.36 -4.96
C VAL A 301 1.34 -6.56 -5.62
N ILE A 302 2.10 -7.58 -6.03
CA ILE A 302 1.53 -8.83 -6.56
C ILE A 302 0.65 -9.52 -5.52
N ALA A 303 1.08 -9.55 -4.26
CA ALA A 303 0.30 -10.09 -3.17
C ALA A 303 -0.96 -9.24 -2.91
N HIS A 304 -0.85 -7.91 -2.94
CA HIS A 304 -1.96 -6.96 -2.80
C HIS A 304 -3.05 -7.25 -3.83
N GLU A 305 -2.71 -7.29 -5.13
CA GLU A 305 -3.67 -7.56 -6.19
C GLU A 305 -4.29 -8.97 -6.10
N TYR A 306 -3.49 -9.95 -5.69
CA TYR A 306 -4.00 -11.30 -5.47
C TYR A 306 -4.97 -11.34 -4.27
N PHE A 307 -4.66 -10.68 -3.15
CA PHE A 307 -5.52 -10.67 -1.96
C PHE A 307 -6.85 -9.97 -2.19
N HIS A 308 -6.91 -9.04 -3.11
CA HIS A 308 -8.16 -8.45 -3.57
C HIS A 308 -9.14 -9.48 -4.13
N ASN A 309 -8.70 -10.67 -4.55
CA ASN A 309 -9.63 -11.71 -5.03
C ASN A 309 -10.76 -11.98 -4.04
N TRP A 310 -10.48 -11.94 -2.74
CA TRP A 310 -11.45 -12.06 -1.66
C TRP A 310 -11.89 -10.71 -1.09
N THR A 311 -10.94 -9.82 -0.78
CA THR A 311 -11.23 -8.51 -0.16
C THR A 311 -11.22 -7.39 -1.20
N GLY A 312 -12.24 -7.36 -2.04
CA GLY A 312 -12.45 -6.42 -3.15
C GLY A 312 -13.29 -7.02 -4.26
N ASN A 313 -13.00 -8.27 -4.67
CA ASN A 313 -13.66 -8.92 -5.81
C ASN A 313 -14.82 -9.81 -5.37
N ARG A 314 -14.60 -10.82 -4.53
CA ARG A 314 -15.66 -11.67 -3.97
C ARG A 314 -16.55 -10.91 -3.01
N ILE A 315 -15.96 -10.05 -2.17
CA ILE A 315 -16.67 -9.09 -1.33
C ILE A 315 -16.24 -7.71 -1.81
N THR A 316 -17.14 -7.00 -2.47
CA THR A 316 -16.85 -5.68 -3.06
C THR A 316 -17.42 -4.54 -2.22
N CYS A 317 -17.18 -3.30 -2.64
CA CYS A 317 -17.67 -2.11 -1.98
C CYS A 317 -19.12 -1.80 -2.41
N ARG A 318 -20.00 -1.43 -1.48
CA ARG A 318 -21.36 -0.97 -1.80
C ARG A 318 -21.37 0.35 -2.58
N ASP A 319 -20.51 1.25 -2.21
CA ASP A 319 -20.32 2.57 -2.83
C ASP A 319 -18.87 3.02 -2.60
N TRP A 320 -18.44 4.06 -3.30
CA TRP A 320 -17.07 4.53 -3.26
C TRP A 320 -16.64 5.17 -1.92
N PHE A 321 -17.59 5.51 -1.04
CA PHE A 321 -17.26 5.92 0.34
C PHE A 321 -16.69 4.77 1.18
N GLN A 322 -16.83 3.54 0.70
CA GLN A 322 -16.32 2.33 1.34
C GLN A 322 -14.94 1.91 0.79
N LEU A 323 -14.28 2.73 -0.03
CA LEU A 323 -13.04 2.37 -0.73
C LEU A 323 -11.99 1.77 0.23
N SER A 324 -11.83 2.32 1.43
CA SER A 324 -10.89 1.80 2.43
C SER A 324 -11.26 0.39 2.94
N LEU A 325 -12.50 -0.07 2.74
CA LEU A 325 -12.90 -1.44 3.07
C LEU A 325 -12.09 -2.47 2.26
N LYS A 326 -11.89 -2.20 0.96
CA LYS A 326 -11.04 -3.07 0.13
C LYS A 326 -9.57 -2.69 0.25
N GLU A 327 -9.22 -1.43 0.11
CA GLU A 327 -7.84 -0.97 0.05
C GLU A 327 -7.12 -1.10 1.41
N GLY A 328 -7.70 -0.53 2.46
CA GLY A 328 -7.11 -0.60 3.79
C GLY A 328 -6.96 -2.02 4.31
N LEU A 329 -7.96 -2.88 4.08
CA LEU A 329 -7.90 -4.29 4.49
C LEU A 329 -6.85 -5.06 3.68
N THR A 330 -6.74 -4.80 2.39
CA THR A 330 -5.79 -5.49 1.52
C THR A 330 -4.36 -5.02 1.76
N VAL A 331 -4.11 -3.71 2.00
CA VAL A 331 -2.80 -3.20 2.45
C VAL A 331 -2.42 -3.81 3.81
N PHE A 332 -3.34 -3.93 4.76
CA PHE A 332 -3.05 -4.63 6.01
C PHE A 332 -2.58 -6.07 5.77
N ARG A 333 -3.22 -6.78 4.83
CA ARG A 333 -2.91 -8.18 4.52
C ARG A 333 -1.57 -8.32 3.78
N ASP A 334 -1.27 -7.44 2.82
CA ASP A 334 0.01 -7.45 2.10
C ASP A 334 1.18 -7.10 3.03
N GLN A 335 0.98 -6.19 3.99
CA GLN A 335 1.97 -5.89 5.03
C GLN A 335 2.18 -7.08 5.98
N CYS A 336 1.14 -7.84 6.34
CA CYS A 336 1.28 -9.07 7.12
C CYS A 336 2.05 -10.15 6.33
N PHE A 337 1.73 -10.32 5.05
CA PHE A 337 2.45 -11.21 4.15
C PHE A 337 3.94 -10.86 4.05
N SER A 338 4.25 -9.60 3.78
CA SER A 338 5.63 -9.11 3.71
C SER A 338 6.38 -9.30 5.04
N ALA A 339 5.69 -9.06 6.18
CA ALA A 339 6.26 -9.25 7.51
C ALA A 339 6.60 -10.71 7.83
N ASP A 340 5.74 -11.65 7.41
CA ASP A 340 5.98 -13.08 7.58
C ASP A 340 7.15 -13.58 6.71
N LEU A 341 7.40 -12.96 5.55
CA LEU A 341 8.49 -13.35 4.64
C LEU A 341 9.82 -12.66 4.96
N HIS A 342 9.79 -11.37 5.32
CA HIS A 342 10.98 -10.52 5.43
C HIS A 342 11.28 -10.06 6.86
N GLY A 343 10.39 -10.34 7.80
CA GLY A 343 10.55 -10.04 9.22
C GLY A 343 9.70 -8.88 9.72
N HIS A 344 8.95 -9.15 10.78
CA HIS A 344 7.97 -8.23 11.36
C HIS A 344 8.55 -6.85 11.71
N SER A 345 9.73 -6.81 12.33
CA SER A 345 10.35 -5.54 12.72
C SER A 345 10.77 -4.68 11.53
N HIS A 346 11.31 -5.32 10.48
CA HIS A 346 11.77 -4.65 9.27
C HIS A 346 10.57 -3.96 8.58
N VAL A 347 9.58 -4.74 8.19
CA VAL A 347 8.39 -4.23 7.50
C VAL A 347 7.64 -3.19 8.34
N ARG A 348 7.55 -3.42 9.67
CA ARG A 348 6.87 -2.46 10.56
C ARG A 348 7.55 -1.10 10.65
N ILE A 349 8.87 -1.07 10.70
CA ILE A 349 9.64 0.19 10.69
C ILE A 349 9.43 0.92 9.37
N GLU A 350 9.51 0.23 8.24
CA GLU A 350 9.32 0.83 6.92
C GLU A 350 7.90 1.39 6.73
N THR A 351 6.88 0.62 7.10
CA THR A 351 5.48 1.09 7.03
C THR A 351 5.22 2.27 7.96
N ALA A 352 5.78 2.28 9.18
CA ALA A 352 5.67 3.39 10.10
C ALA A 352 6.39 4.65 9.57
N ALA A 353 7.55 4.49 8.95
CA ALA A 353 8.27 5.58 8.29
C ALA A 353 7.47 6.17 7.12
N LEU A 354 6.91 5.30 6.24
CA LEU A 354 6.03 5.73 5.15
C LEU A 354 4.81 6.50 5.67
N LEU A 355 4.13 5.96 6.67
CA LEU A 355 2.95 6.59 7.27
C LEU A 355 3.28 7.98 7.82
N ARG A 356 4.37 8.11 8.58
CA ARG A 356 4.81 9.39 9.16
C ARG A 356 5.21 10.41 8.11
N ASN A 357 5.94 9.97 7.08
CA ASN A 357 6.46 10.87 6.05
C ASN A 357 5.40 11.31 5.01
N SER A 358 4.40 10.50 4.74
CA SER A 358 3.37 10.76 3.73
C SER A 358 1.99 11.02 4.36
N GLN A 359 1.44 10.04 5.08
CA GLN A 359 0.06 10.08 5.53
C GLN A 359 -0.19 11.09 6.66
N PHE A 360 0.72 11.22 7.63
CA PHE A 360 0.57 12.23 8.71
C PHE A 360 0.59 13.64 8.16
N ARG A 361 1.32 13.88 7.08
CA ARG A 361 1.33 15.17 6.37
C ARG A 361 0.01 15.42 5.67
N GLU A 362 -0.54 14.44 4.95
CA GLU A 362 -1.84 14.52 4.30
C GLU A 362 -2.94 14.76 5.35
N ASP A 363 -2.90 14.05 6.47
CA ASP A 363 -3.88 14.13 7.55
C ASP A 363 -3.83 15.45 8.35
N GLY A 364 -2.72 16.18 8.28
CA GLY A 364 -2.53 17.52 8.86
C GLY A 364 -2.67 18.66 7.85
N GLY A 365 -2.91 18.35 6.57
CA GLY A 365 -2.96 19.30 5.46
C GLY A 365 -4.38 19.82 5.14
N PRO A 366 -4.49 20.68 4.14
CA PRO A 366 -5.78 21.25 3.69
C PRO A 366 -6.70 20.19 3.02
N THR A 367 -6.15 19.06 2.60
CA THR A 367 -6.87 17.94 1.98
C THR A 367 -7.16 16.80 2.95
N ALA A 368 -6.96 17.03 4.26
CA ALA A 368 -7.24 16.03 5.28
C ALA A 368 -8.70 15.54 5.20
N HIS A 369 -8.88 14.24 5.21
CA HIS A 369 -10.17 13.57 5.13
C HIS A 369 -10.17 12.26 5.93
N PRO A 370 -11.33 11.77 6.40
CA PRO A 370 -11.41 10.48 7.06
C PRO A 370 -11.26 9.32 6.06
N ILE A 371 -10.94 8.11 6.56
CA ILE A 371 -10.86 6.91 5.73
C ILE A 371 -12.22 6.47 5.15
N GLN A 372 -13.33 6.97 5.73
CA GLN A 372 -14.68 6.87 5.18
C GLN A 372 -15.21 8.29 4.97
N PRO A 373 -14.94 8.92 3.80
CA PRO A 373 -15.34 10.29 3.53
C PRO A 373 -16.86 10.48 3.54
N GLU A 374 -17.31 11.72 3.67
CA GLU A 374 -18.74 12.04 3.64
C GLU A 374 -19.22 12.53 2.27
N GLN A 375 -18.30 13.06 1.45
CA GLN A 375 -18.62 13.64 0.14
C GLN A 375 -17.41 13.66 -0.76
N TYR A 376 -17.62 13.64 -2.09
CA TYR A 376 -16.60 13.85 -3.11
C TYR A 376 -17.19 14.54 -4.35
N GLU A 377 -16.32 15.19 -5.13
CA GLU A 377 -16.64 15.71 -6.47
C GLU A 377 -16.13 14.75 -7.55
N ALA A 378 -14.91 14.24 -7.39
CA ALA A 378 -14.31 13.20 -8.25
C ALA A 378 -13.75 12.09 -7.36
N ILE A 379 -14.15 10.85 -7.61
CA ILE A 379 -13.76 9.72 -6.77
C ILE A 379 -12.25 9.47 -6.80
N ASP A 380 -11.59 9.72 -7.91
CA ASP A 380 -10.14 9.51 -8.07
C ASP A 380 -9.30 10.32 -7.05
N ASN A 381 -9.88 11.40 -6.51
CA ASN A 381 -9.23 12.18 -5.44
C ASN A 381 -9.12 11.42 -4.10
N PHE A 382 -9.77 10.26 -3.95
CA PHE A 382 -9.71 9.44 -2.73
C PHE A 382 -8.76 8.24 -2.80
N TYR A 383 -8.03 8.07 -3.90
CA TYR A 383 -6.93 7.10 -3.98
C TYR A 383 -5.69 7.71 -3.29
N THR A 384 -5.76 7.87 -1.96
CA THR A 384 -4.84 8.64 -1.11
C THR A 384 -4.13 7.76 -0.10
N THR A 385 -3.00 8.23 0.44
CA THR A 385 -2.31 7.52 1.53
C THR A 385 -3.18 7.37 2.78
N THR A 386 -4.16 8.25 2.98
CA THR A 386 -5.14 8.12 4.07
C THR A 386 -6.05 6.91 3.85
N ILE A 387 -6.62 6.72 2.67
CA ILE A 387 -7.52 5.60 2.38
C ILE A 387 -6.79 4.26 2.46
N TYR A 388 -5.57 4.18 1.94
CA TYR A 388 -4.74 2.96 1.88
C TYR A 388 -4.02 2.72 3.19
N GLU A 389 -3.08 3.57 3.56
CA GLU A 389 -2.15 3.32 4.67
C GLU A 389 -2.80 3.57 6.05
N LYS A 390 -3.52 4.68 6.24
CA LYS A 390 -4.29 4.88 7.49
C LYS A 390 -5.43 3.87 7.58
N GLY A 391 -6.05 3.49 6.46
CA GLY A 391 -7.02 2.40 6.40
C GLY A 391 -6.44 1.10 6.96
N ALA A 392 -5.26 0.70 6.50
CA ALA A 392 -4.54 -0.47 7.00
C ALA A 392 -4.19 -0.35 8.49
N GLU A 393 -3.77 0.83 8.93
CA GLU A 393 -3.46 1.08 10.35
C GLU A 393 -4.69 0.98 11.24
N VAL A 394 -5.88 1.40 10.79
CA VAL A 394 -7.13 1.23 11.55
C VAL A 394 -7.49 -0.26 11.70
N ILE A 395 -7.29 -1.05 10.64
CA ILE A 395 -7.42 -2.51 10.73
C ILE A 395 -6.39 -3.10 11.72
N ARG A 396 -5.15 -2.63 11.68
CA ARG A 396 -4.09 -3.05 12.59
C ARG A 396 -4.37 -2.67 14.05
N VAL A 397 -4.93 -1.49 14.31
CA VAL A 397 -5.42 -1.09 15.64
C VAL A 397 -6.45 -2.10 16.14
N LEU A 398 -7.42 -2.48 15.29
CA LEU A 398 -8.43 -3.46 15.65
C LEU A 398 -7.82 -4.85 15.90
N HIS A 399 -6.92 -5.30 15.04
CA HIS A 399 -6.17 -6.54 15.22
C HIS A 399 -5.39 -6.55 16.54
N THR A 400 -4.73 -5.45 16.87
CA THR A 400 -3.96 -5.30 18.13
C THR A 400 -4.88 -5.35 19.36
N LEU A 401 -6.07 -4.71 19.29
CA LEU A 401 -7.05 -4.69 20.38
C LEU A 401 -7.72 -6.06 20.60
N LEU A 402 -7.94 -6.83 19.53
CA LEU A 402 -8.65 -8.11 19.59
C LEU A 402 -7.72 -9.31 19.79
N GLY A 403 -6.46 -9.18 19.41
CA GLY A 403 -5.51 -10.27 19.25
C GLY A 403 -5.82 -11.14 18.02
N GLU A 404 -4.82 -11.87 17.56
CA GLU A 404 -4.83 -12.66 16.32
C GLU A 404 -6.06 -13.60 16.23
N HIS A 405 -6.25 -14.43 17.25
CA HIS A 405 -7.30 -15.45 17.25
C HIS A 405 -8.71 -14.85 17.08
N THR A 406 -9.03 -13.76 17.81
CA THR A 406 -10.36 -13.14 17.75
C THR A 406 -10.56 -12.41 16.44
N PHE A 407 -9.52 -11.71 15.97
CA PHE A 407 -9.54 -11.00 14.69
C PHE A 407 -9.77 -11.99 13.53
N MET A 408 -9.07 -13.11 13.49
CA MET A 408 -9.25 -14.13 12.44
C MET A 408 -10.65 -14.78 12.47
N ARG A 409 -11.26 -14.93 13.63
CA ARG A 409 -12.68 -15.33 13.72
C ARG A 409 -13.61 -14.27 13.13
N GLY A 410 -13.31 -12.99 13.35
CA GLY A 410 -14.04 -11.89 12.74
C GLY A 410 -13.90 -11.87 11.22
N MET A 411 -12.69 -12.14 10.71
CA MET A 411 -12.45 -12.29 9.27
C MET A 411 -13.27 -13.43 8.66
N ALA A 412 -13.28 -14.58 9.31
CA ALA A 412 -14.09 -15.73 8.87
C ALA A 412 -15.60 -15.40 8.84
N LEU A 413 -16.11 -14.70 9.86
CA LEU A 413 -17.51 -14.23 9.87
C LEU A 413 -17.80 -13.22 8.76
N TYR A 414 -16.87 -12.32 8.48
CA TYR A 414 -17.00 -11.33 7.40
C TYR A 414 -17.10 -12.03 6.04
N VAL A 415 -16.18 -12.95 5.75
CA VAL A 415 -16.24 -13.75 4.53
C VAL A 415 -17.53 -14.57 4.44
N GLN A 416 -17.90 -15.28 5.51
CA GLN A 416 -19.12 -16.10 5.53
C GLN A 416 -20.40 -15.31 5.26
N ARG A 417 -20.48 -14.06 5.74
CA ARG A 417 -21.69 -13.22 5.64
C ARG A 417 -21.79 -12.48 4.32
N HIS A 418 -20.66 -12.11 3.74
CA HIS A 418 -20.61 -11.12 2.66
C HIS A 418 -20.05 -11.64 1.34
N ASP A 419 -19.64 -12.92 1.27
CA ASP A 419 -19.19 -13.53 0.00
C ASP A 419 -20.24 -13.36 -1.09
N GLY A 420 -19.81 -12.83 -2.25
CA GLY A 420 -20.67 -12.54 -3.40
C GLY A 420 -21.58 -11.31 -3.24
N THR A 421 -21.29 -10.42 -2.29
CA THR A 421 -22.07 -9.20 -2.03
C THR A 421 -21.22 -7.93 -2.05
N ALA A 422 -21.91 -6.78 -2.10
CA ALA A 422 -21.30 -5.46 -1.93
C ALA A 422 -21.49 -5.01 -0.46
N ALA A 423 -20.36 -4.89 0.26
CA ALA A 423 -20.33 -4.63 1.70
C ALA A 423 -19.91 -3.18 2.04
N THR A 424 -20.03 -2.84 3.31
CA THR A 424 -19.62 -1.55 3.88
C THR A 424 -18.54 -1.73 4.95
N CYS A 425 -17.84 -0.65 5.30
CA CYS A 425 -16.92 -0.64 6.44
C CYS A 425 -17.63 -1.06 7.73
N GLU A 426 -18.92 -0.70 7.87
CA GLU A 426 -19.72 -1.08 9.03
C GLU A 426 -19.96 -2.60 9.10
N ASP A 427 -20.19 -3.26 7.95
CA ASP A 427 -20.37 -4.72 7.89
C ASP A 427 -19.12 -5.46 8.37
N PHE A 428 -17.93 -4.96 7.99
CA PHE A 428 -16.67 -5.48 8.46
C PHE A 428 -16.51 -5.29 9.98
N VAL A 429 -16.71 -4.06 10.48
CA VAL A 429 -16.59 -3.76 11.91
C VAL A 429 -17.58 -4.56 12.72
N GLN A 430 -18.82 -4.76 12.21
CA GLN A 430 -19.84 -5.56 12.89
C GLN A 430 -19.44 -7.05 12.98
N ALA A 431 -18.86 -7.62 11.94
CA ALA A 431 -18.36 -9.01 11.99
C ALA A 431 -17.25 -9.17 13.05
N GLN A 432 -16.35 -8.20 13.13
CA GLN A 432 -15.28 -8.17 14.14
C GLN A 432 -15.87 -8.00 15.57
N GLN A 433 -16.83 -7.11 15.73
CA GLN A 433 -17.53 -6.89 17.00
C GLN A 433 -18.22 -8.16 17.49
N ASP A 434 -18.93 -8.87 16.62
CA ASP A 434 -19.65 -10.09 16.98
C ASP A 434 -18.66 -11.20 17.41
N ALA A 435 -17.53 -11.35 16.71
CA ALA A 435 -16.48 -12.28 17.09
C ALA A 435 -15.86 -11.93 18.45
N ALA A 436 -15.62 -10.63 18.69
CA ALA A 436 -15.09 -10.13 19.96
C ALA A 436 -16.03 -10.39 21.12
N HIS A 437 -17.29 -10.03 20.98
CA HIS A 437 -18.30 -10.24 22.01
C HIS A 437 -18.48 -11.74 22.35
N ALA A 438 -18.46 -12.61 21.33
CA ALA A 438 -18.51 -14.04 21.54
C ALA A 438 -17.25 -14.54 22.30
N SER A 439 -16.07 -14.05 21.98
CA SER A 439 -14.80 -14.42 22.64
C SER A 439 -14.78 -13.94 24.10
N TRP A 440 -15.12 -12.67 24.36
CA TRP A 440 -15.17 -12.09 25.71
C TRP A 440 -16.21 -12.78 26.60
N SER A 441 -17.40 -13.07 26.05
CA SER A 441 -18.45 -13.80 26.77
C SER A 441 -18.00 -15.23 27.14
N ALA A 442 -17.33 -15.94 26.20
CA ALA A 442 -16.82 -17.28 26.46
C ALA A 442 -15.69 -17.28 27.54
N ALA A 443 -14.87 -16.23 27.56
CA ALA A 443 -13.84 -16.04 28.56
C ALA A 443 -14.35 -15.48 29.89
N GLY A 444 -15.63 -15.06 29.97
CA GLY A 444 -16.21 -14.42 31.18
C GLY A 444 -15.61 -13.05 31.49
N VAL A 445 -15.08 -12.35 30.50
CA VAL A 445 -14.49 -11.01 30.66
C VAL A 445 -15.43 -9.93 30.10
N SER A 446 -15.35 -8.74 30.69
CA SER A 446 -16.07 -7.56 30.17
C SER A 446 -15.42 -7.09 28.87
N PRO A 447 -16.18 -6.38 27.99
CA PRO A 447 -15.61 -5.76 26.81
C PRO A 447 -14.38 -4.91 27.13
N LEU A 448 -13.32 -5.05 26.36
CA LEU A 448 -12.05 -4.34 26.57
C LEU A 448 -12.12 -2.88 26.09
N PHE A 449 -13.02 -2.59 25.18
CA PHE A 449 -13.29 -1.25 24.62
C PHE A 449 -14.69 -1.19 23.99
N ASP A 450 -15.14 0.03 23.68
CA ASP A 450 -16.42 0.27 23.01
C ASP A 450 -16.24 0.34 21.48
N PHE A 451 -16.89 -0.56 20.74
CA PHE A 451 -16.92 -0.54 19.27
C PHE A 451 -17.65 0.68 18.70
N GLY A 452 -18.61 1.28 19.43
CA GLY A 452 -19.23 2.54 19.03
C GLY A 452 -18.20 3.65 18.92
N GLN A 453 -17.32 3.75 19.91
CA GLN A 453 -16.21 4.70 19.93
C GLN A 453 -15.13 4.33 18.92
N PHE A 454 -14.80 3.04 18.74
CA PHE A 454 -13.84 2.59 17.73
C PHE A 454 -14.19 3.08 16.31
N ARG A 455 -15.48 3.16 15.98
CA ARG A 455 -15.97 3.67 14.69
C ARG A 455 -15.57 5.12 14.39
N HIS A 456 -15.13 5.89 15.38
CA HIS A 456 -14.57 7.23 15.17
C HIS A 456 -13.30 7.20 14.28
N TRP A 457 -12.52 6.11 14.30
CA TRP A 457 -11.39 5.95 13.39
C TRP A 457 -11.78 6.03 11.91
N TYR A 458 -12.97 5.58 11.54
CA TYR A 458 -13.49 5.66 10.17
C TYR A 458 -14.01 7.04 9.80
N ARG A 459 -14.49 7.81 10.77
CA ARG A 459 -15.27 9.04 10.56
C ARG A 459 -14.51 10.32 10.84
N GLN A 460 -13.43 10.26 11.62
CA GLN A 460 -12.62 11.42 11.99
C GLN A 460 -11.31 11.45 11.20
N ALA A 461 -11.02 12.61 10.58
CA ALA A 461 -9.73 12.94 10.01
C ALA A 461 -8.77 13.45 11.09
N GLY A 462 -7.49 13.55 10.77
CA GLY A 462 -6.46 14.08 11.65
C GLY A 462 -5.73 12.99 12.45
N THR A 463 -4.46 13.24 12.73
CA THR A 463 -3.59 12.33 13.47
C THR A 463 -3.64 12.65 14.96
N PRO A 464 -4.08 11.72 15.84
CA PRO A 464 -4.14 11.96 17.26
C PRO A 464 -2.75 12.12 17.87
N THR A 465 -2.68 12.91 18.94
CA THR A 465 -1.48 13.13 19.74
C THR A 465 -1.73 12.68 21.17
N LEU A 466 -0.83 11.87 21.72
CA LEU A 466 -0.76 11.54 23.13
C LEU A 466 0.30 12.41 23.78
N SER A 467 -0.12 13.36 24.61
CA SER A 467 0.75 14.20 25.41
C SER A 467 0.91 13.56 26.79
N ILE A 468 2.14 13.16 27.10
CA ILE A 468 2.42 12.35 28.29
C ILE A 468 3.32 13.12 29.25
N ARG A 469 2.92 13.19 30.53
CA ARG A 469 3.73 13.67 31.66
C ARG A 469 3.98 12.50 32.60
N ARG A 470 5.16 12.42 33.18
CA ARG A 470 5.54 11.37 34.13
C ARG A 470 5.96 11.91 35.47
N HIS A 471 5.70 11.12 36.52
CA HIS A 471 6.18 11.40 37.85
C HIS A 471 6.72 10.13 38.50
N TRP A 472 7.96 10.19 38.97
CA TRP A 472 8.66 9.08 39.62
C TRP A 472 8.63 9.18 41.12
N HIS A 473 8.10 8.15 41.79
CA HIS A 473 8.08 8.01 43.22
C HIS A 473 9.14 6.99 43.66
N LYS A 474 10.36 7.47 43.88
CA LYS A 474 11.51 6.64 44.23
C LYS A 474 11.25 5.73 45.46
N ALA A 475 10.61 6.25 46.52
CA ALA A 475 10.42 5.53 47.79
C ALA A 475 9.47 4.33 47.67
N SER A 476 8.50 4.39 46.75
CA SER A 476 7.53 3.31 46.50
C SER A 476 7.84 2.46 45.27
N GLY A 477 8.82 2.87 44.46
CA GLY A 477 9.04 2.23 43.16
C GLY A 477 7.81 2.31 42.23
N THR A 478 7.20 3.50 42.17
CA THR A 478 5.98 3.76 41.41
C THR A 478 6.23 4.85 40.38
N LEU A 479 5.72 4.62 39.14
CA LEU A 479 5.79 5.57 38.05
C LEU A 479 4.38 5.94 37.59
N ASP A 480 4.01 7.20 37.78
CA ASP A 480 2.75 7.73 37.25
C ASP A 480 2.93 8.28 35.83
N LEU A 481 2.02 7.94 34.95
CA LEU A 481 1.89 8.49 33.60
C LEU A 481 0.53 9.18 33.49
N PHE A 482 0.55 10.49 33.24
CA PHE A 482 -0.63 11.30 32.93
C PHE A 482 -0.66 11.51 31.43
N ILE A 483 -1.67 10.95 30.77
CA ILE A 483 -1.78 10.91 29.32
C ILE A 483 -2.98 11.75 28.92
N GLU A 484 -2.77 12.71 28.04
CA GLU A 484 -3.83 13.51 27.41
C GLU A 484 -3.88 13.17 25.93
N GLN A 485 -5.06 12.79 25.44
CA GLN A 485 -5.34 12.50 24.04
C GLN A 485 -6.00 13.70 23.39
N SER A 486 -5.53 14.12 22.22
CA SER A 486 -6.13 15.19 21.41
C SER A 486 -5.92 14.93 19.94
N THR A 487 -6.92 15.26 19.12
CA THR A 487 -6.81 15.27 17.65
C THR A 487 -7.03 16.70 17.15
N PRO A 488 -6.17 17.25 16.30
CA PRO A 488 -6.33 18.61 15.82
C PRO A 488 -7.56 18.77 14.93
N ALA A 489 -8.11 19.99 14.88
CA ALA A 489 -9.16 20.34 13.94
C ALA A 489 -8.69 20.14 12.49
N THR A 490 -9.58 19.68 11.64
CA THR A 490 -9.34 19.45 10.22
C THR A 490 -10.47 20.08 9.40
N PRO A 491 -10.32 20.27 8.08
CA PRO A 491 -11.38 20.83 7.24
C PRO A 491 -12.72 20.10 7.45
N GLY A 492 -13.78 20.86 7.76
CA GLY A 492 -15.11 20.31 8.03
C GLY A 492 -15.30 19.63 9.39
N GLN A 493 -14.25 19.46 10.19
CA GLN A 493 -14.29 18.76 11.49
C GLN A 493 -13.53 19.57 12.57
N PRO A 494 -14.11 20.66 13.09
CA PRO A 494 -13.46 21.52 14.10
C PRO A 494 -13.35 20.85 15.48
N GLU A 495 -14.26 19.94 15.81
CA GLU A 495 -14.29 19.19 17.07
C GLU A 495 -14.01 17.71 16.83
N LYS A 496 -13.34 17.05 17.77
CA LYS A 496 -12.95 15.64 17.69
C LYS A 496 -13.24 14.93 19.01
N ASP A 497 -13.84 13.74 18.88
CA ASP A 497 -14.03 12.84 19.99
C ASP A 497 -12.79 12.00 20.27
N PRO A 498 -12.56 11.53 21.51
CA PRO A 498 -11.49 10.60 21.83
C PRO A 498 -11.62 9.30 21.01
N LEU A 499 -10.46 8.79 20.57
CA LEU A 499 -10.34 7.53 19.85
C LEU A 499 -9.96 6.39 20.80
N VAL A 500 -10.24 5.16 20.40
CA VAL A 500 -9.74 3.96 21.10
C VAL A 500 -8.34 3.66 20.59
N ILE A 501 -7.32 3.89 21.41
CA ILE A 501 -5.91 3.78 21.04
C ILE A 501 -5.22 2.69 21.88
N PRO A 502 -4.73 1.59 21.27
CA PRO A 502 -3.87 0.64 21.96
C PRO A 502 -2.45 1.22 22.09
N LEU A 503 -2.06 1.55 23.30
CA LEU A 503 -0.72 2.04 23.59
C LEU A 503 0.15 0.91 24.15
N ALA A 504 1.15 0.48 23.37
CA ALA A 504 2.13 -0.49 23.81
C ALA A 504 3.23 0.19 24.61
N VAL A 505 3.44 -0.27 25.84
CA VAL A 505 4.38 0.29 26.80
C VAL A 505 5.42 -0.77 27.19
N GLY A 506 6.67 -0.37 27.27
CA GLY A 506 7.78 -1.12 27.83
C GLY A 506 8.57 -0.28 28.82
N LEU A 507 9.33 -0.93 29.68
CA LEU A 507 10.26 -0.28 30.60
C LEU A 507 11.63 -0.94 30.48
N VAL A 508 12.69 -0.11 30.49
CA VAL A 508 14.08 -0.56 30.43
C VAL A 508 14.81 -0.01 31.65
N ASP A 509 15.46 -0.89 32.44
CA ASP A 509 16.23 -0.49 33.61
C ASP A 509 17.55 0.19 33.20
N GLN A 510 18.30 0.68 34.20
CA GLN A 510 19.59 1.37 33.94
C GLN A 510 20.69 0.45 33.38
N ALA A 511 20.54 -0.86 33.52
CA ALA A 511 21.45 -1.85 32.97
C ALA A 511 21.07 -2.30 31.54
N GLY A 512 19.92 -1.84 31.02
CA GLY A 512 19.44 -2.20 29.70
C GLY A 512 18.51 -3.43 29.66
N HIS A 513 18.05 -3.92 30.82
CA HIS A 513 17.16 -5.06 30.89
C HIS A 513 15.69 -4.62 30.85
N PRO A 514 14.82 -5.34 30.15
CA PRO A 514 13.38 -5.07 30.18
C PRO A 514 12.78 -5.41 31.54
N LEU A 515 11.87 -4.55 32.01
CA LEU A 515 11.15 -4.75 33.29
C LEU A 515 9.72 -5.20 33.03
N ALA A 516 9.20 -6.06 33.90
CA ALA A 516 7.78 -6.41 33.89
C ALA A 516 6.94 -5.19 34.31
N ILE A 517 5.78 -5.01 33.72
CA ILE A 517 4.86 -3.90 33.94
C ILE A 517 3.62 -4.40 34.66
N HIS A 518 3.37 -3.84 35.85
CA HIS A 518 2.14 -4.05 36.62
C HIS A 518 1.45 -2.71 36.81
N LEU A 519 0.15 -2.66 36.56
CA LEU A 519 -0.67 -1.49 36.86
C LEU A 519 -1.29 -1.62 38.26
N ALA A 520 -1.50 -0.51 38.93
CA ALA A 520 -2.06 -0.49 40.29
C ALA A 520 -3.49 -1.08 40.35
N ASP A 521 -4.22 -1.05 39.23
CA ASP A 521 -5.57 -1.59 39.09
C ASP A 521 -5.65 -3.00 38.49
N ASP A 522 -4.51 -3.65 38.22
CA ASP A 522 -4.47 -5.05 37.82
C ASP A 522 -5.00 -5.95 38.96
N ALA A 523 -5.88 -6.89 38.60
CA ALA A 523 -6.29 -7.94 39.54
C ALA A 523 -5.14 -8.96 39.72
N PRO A 524 -4.95 -9.56 40.91
CA PRO A 524 -3.93 -10.56 41.15
C PRO A 524 -4.01 -11.70 40.12
N GLY A 525 -2.95 -11.88 39.31
CA GLY A 525 -2.85 -12.91 38.29
C GLY A 525 -3.65 -12.65 37.00
N HIS A 526 -4.36 -11.50 36.89
CA HIS A 526 -5.16 -11.14 35.74
C HIS A 526 -4.89 -9.69 35.34
N PRO A 527 -3.87 -9.43 34.50
CA PRO A 527 -3.62 -8.09 34.01
C PRO A 527 -4.81 -7.60 33.15
N ARG A 528 -5.23 -6.35 33.38
CA ARG A 528 -6.30 -5.72 32.58
C ARG A 528 -5.75 -5.24 31.24
N GLY A 529 -6.53 -5.44 30.18
CA GLY A 529 -6.23 -4.98 28.83
C GLY A 529 -6.02 -6.11 27.82
N PRO A 530 -5.85 -5.78 26.55
CA PRO A 530 -5.56 -6.73 25.51
C PRO A 530 -4.21 -7.43 25.76
N GLU A 531 -4.11 -8.71 25.38
CA GLU A 531 -2.83 -9.39 25.32
C GLU A 531 -2.06 -8.91 24.08
N PRO A 532 -0.78 -8.52 24.23
CA PRO A 532 0.02 -8.18 23.07
C PRO A 532 0.21 -9.41 22.17
N PRO A 533 0.32 -9.23 20.83
CA PRO A 533 0.68 -10.31 19.92
C PRO A 533 1.93 -11.07 20.42
N GLY A 534 1.93 -12.40 20.30
CA GLY A 534 2.97 -13.24 20.90
C GLY A 534 4.40 -12.88 20.48
N HIS A 535 4.58 -12.38 19.24
CA HIS A 535 5.88 -11.95 18.73
C HIS A 535 6.38 -10.62 19.35
N TRP A 536 5.56 -9.89 20.12
CA TRP A 536 5.98 -8.64 20.79
C TRP A 536 6.80 -8.87 22.07
N GLY A 537 6.85 -10.12 22.55
CA GLY A 537 7.57 -10.48 23.77
C GLY A 537 6.85 -10.10 25.05
N SER A 538 7.21 -10.76 26.14
CA SER A 538 6.57 -10.64 27.46
C SER A 538 6.83 -9.31 28.19
N ALA A 539 7.74 -8.48 27.69
CA ALA A 539 8.10 -7.19 28.31
C ALA A 539 7.26 -6.01 27.77
N THR A 540 6.29 -6.29 26.89
CA THR A 540 5.37 -5.30 26.34
C THR A 540 4.02 -5.40 27.03
N ARG A 541 3.50 -4.27 27.51
CA ARG A 541 2.16 -4.15 28.07
C ARG A 541 1.29 -3.32 27.13
N LEU A 542 0.10 -3.82 26.77
CA LEU A 542 -0.91 -3.04 26.07
C LEU A 542 -1.87 -2.38 27.07
N VAL A 543 -2.10 -1.08 26.89
CA VAL A 543 -3.12 -0.31 27.60
C VAL A 543 -4.04 0.38 26.59
N VAL A 544 -5.32 0.44 26.88
CA VAL A 544 -6.29 1.11 26.02
C VAL A 544 -6.47 2.55 26.49
N ILE A 545 -6.24 3.51 25.60
CA ILE A 545 -6.45 4.93 25.84
C ILE A 545 -7.72 5.34 25.07
N ASP A 546 -8.84 5.45 25.76
CA ASP A 546 -10.17 5.70 25.18
C ASP A 546 -10.86 6.97 25.73
N GLN A 547 -10.24 7.66 26.70
CA GLN A 547 -10.73 8.92 27.24
C GLN A 547 -9.79 10.08 26.84
N ALA A 548 -10.27 11.31 26.96
CA ALA A 548 -9.46 12.50 26.74
C ALA A 548 -8.26 12.60 27.69
N SER A 549 -8.35 11.99 28.88
CA SER A 549 -7.26 11.91 29.84
C SER A 549 -7.24 10.58 30.57
N HIS A 550 -6.04 10.03 30.76
CA HIS A 550 -5.78 8.82 31.53
C HIS A 550 -4.70 9.05 32.57
N HIS A 551 -4.81 8.36 33.70
CA HIS A 551 -3.75 8.22 34.68
C HIS A 551 -3.41 6.74 34.83
N LEU A 552 -2.19 6.38 34.42
CA LEU A 552 -1.65 5.04 34.60
C LEU A 552 -0.63 5.06 35.72
N GLN A 553 -0.77 4.16 36.69
CA GLN A 553 0.19 3.99 37.77
C GLN A 553 0.87 2.63 37.64
N LEU A 554 2.17 2.67 37.28
CA LEU A 554 3.02 1.49 37.18
C LEU A 554 3.67 1.23 38.52
N VAL A 555 3.49 0.02 39.06
CA VAL A 555 3.88 -0.33 40.45
C VAL A 555 4.88 -1.48 40.50
N GLY A 556 5.53 -1.67 41.66
CA GLY A 556 6.47 -2.77 41.88
C GLY A 556 7.81 -2.61 41.16
N LEU A 557 8.17 -1.39 40.76
CA LEU A 557 9.42 -1.10 40.08
C LEU A 557 10.59 -1.02 41.06
N PRO A 558 11.84 -1.32 40.60
CA PRO A 558 13.02 -1.18 41.44
C PRO A 558 13.15 0.24 42.00
N GLN A 559 13.39 0.35 43.33
CA GLN A 559 13.58 1.63 44.02
C GLN A 559 14.96 2.20 43.68
N GLN A 560 15.03 3.05 42.70
CA GLN A 560 16.25 3.64 42.14
C GLN A 560 16.17 5.19 42.14
N ASP A 561 17.33 5.85 42.08
CA ASP A 561 17.39 7.33 42.02
C ASP A 561 16.77 7.89 40.75
N GLN A 562 16.98 7.21 39.62
CA GLN A 562 16.41 7.55 38.35
C GLN A 562 15.29 6.58 37.99
N PRO A 563 14.21 7.05 37.33
CA PRO A 563 13.20 6.15 36.83
C PRO A 563 13.78 5.23 35.74
N PRO A 564 13.16 4.06 35.48
CA PRO A 564 13.46 3.29 34.27
C PRO A 564 13.13 4.12 33.04
N ALA A 565 13.81 3.85 31.92
CA ALA A 565 13.49 4.44 30.64
C ALA A 565 12.14 3.91 30.14
N ILE A 566 11.30 4.81 29.60
CA ILE A 566 9.95 4.46 29.13
C ILE A 566 9.98 4.28 27.63
N SER A 567 9.70 3.07 27.17
CA SER A 567 9.48 2.70 25.78
C SER A 567 7.98 2.80 25.48
N LEU A 568 7.58 3.70 24.59
CA LEU A 568 6.19 3.94 24.25
C LEU A 568 5.94 3.63 22.77
N LEU A 569 4.69 3.29 22.47
CA LEU A 569 4.23 2.99 21.11
C LEU A 569 5.04 1.85 20.47
N ARG A 570 5.47 0.87 21.28
CA ARG A 570 6.20 -0.30 20.80
C ARG A 570 5.47 -0.94 19.63
N HIS A 571 6.24 -1.45 18.65
CA HIS A 571 5.71 -1.99 17.39
C HIS A 571 4.82 -1.01 16.60
N PHE A 572 4.93 0.28 16.90
CA PHE A 572 4.02 1.31 16.36
C PHE A 572 2.56 0.89 16.51
N SER A 573 2.16 0.60 17.75
CA SER A 573 0.87 -0.02 18.11
C SER A 573 -0.38 0.76 17.70
N ALA A 574 -0.25 2.03 17.32
CA ALA A 574 -1.30 2.87 16.77
C ALA A 574 -0.73 4.03 15.93
N PRO A 575 -1.48 4.54 14.92
CA PRO A 575 -1.05 5.65 14.07
C PRO A 575 -1.24 7.00 14.79
N VAL A 576 -0.42 7.24 15.80
CA VAL A 576 -0.51 8.43 16.67
C VAL A 576 0.85 9.09 16.86
N LYS A 577 0.83 10.38 17.21
CA LYS A 577 2.01 11.12 17.64
C LYS A 577 2.12 11.03 19.17
N VAL A 578 3.33 10.78 19.68
CA VAL A 578 3.60 10.77 21.14
C VAL A 578 4.50 11.94 21.50
N LYS A 579 4.04 12.75 22.46
CA LYS A 579 4.80 13.86 23.05
C LYS A 579 5.16 13.51 24.49
N LEU A 580 6.41 13.15 24.71
CA LEU A 580 6.99 12.93 26.02
C LEU A 580 8.36 13.61 26.06
N GLY A 581 8.53 14.55 27.00
CA GLY A 581 9.83 15.17 27.21
C GLY A 581 10.83 14.15 27.77
N ARG A 582 11.75 13.68 26.90
CA ARG A 582 12.82 12.75 27.25
C ARG A 582 14.17 13.46 27.19
N PRO A 583 15.04 13.32 28.22
CA PRO A 583 16.41 13.76 28.07
C PRO A 583 17.13 12.90 27.05
N ALA A 584 18.10 13.49 26.34
CA ALA A 584 18.84 12.81 25.28
C ALA A 584 19.44 11.47 25.73
N ARG A 585 20.01 11.42 26.94
CA ARG A 585 20.58 10.19 27.54
C ARG A 585 19.58 9.03 27.64
N GLU A 586 18.27 9.32 27.82
CA GLU A 586 17.24 8.28 27.84
C GLU A 586 16.97 7.74 26.45
N LEU A 587 16.97 8.61 25.43
CA LEU A 587 16.85 8.19 24.03
C LEU A 587 18.05 7.36 23.57
N VAL A 588 19.28 7.76 23.96
CA VAL A 588 20.49 6.98 23.71
C VAL A 588 20.40 5.60 24.37
N HIS A 589 19.90 5.54 25.61
CA HIS A 589 19.72 4.29 26.32
C HIS A 589 18.68 3.36 25.64
N LEU A 590 17.54 3.90 25.21
CA LEU A 590 16.53 3.15 24.46
C LEU A 590 17.07 2.68 23.11
N LEU A 591 17.78 3.54 22.36
CA LEU A 591 18.41 3.15 21.09
C LEU A 591 19.37 1.97 21.28
N ALA A 592 20.16 1.98 22.35
CA ALA A 592 21.14 0.94 22.63
C ALA A 592 20.52 -0.36 23.16
N CYS A 593 19.47 -0.29 23.99
CA CYS A 593 19.08 -1.40 24.85
C CYS A 593 17.62 -1.83 24.76
N ASP A 594 16.72 -1.07 24.10
CA ASP A 594 15.33 -1.48 24.02
C ASP A 594 15.19 -2.82 23.31
N SER A 595 14.33 -3.69 23.83
CA SER A 595 14.02 -4.98 23.19
C SER A 595 13.08 -4.84 21.98
N ASP A 596 12.42 -3.70 21.80
CA ASP A 596 11.55 -3.41 20.68
C ASP A 596 12.30 -2.68 19.57
N ALA A 597 12.35 -3.27 18.40
CA ALA A 597 13.11 -2.73 17.26
C ALA A 597 12.57 -1.37 16.78
N PHE A 598 11.23 -1.20 16.78
CA PHE A 598 10.63 0.08 16.39
C PHE A 598 10.97 1.17 17.40
N ALA A 599 10.87 0.90 18.70
CA ALA A 599 11.21 1.87 19.74
C ALA A 599 12.70 2.25 19.71
N ARG A 600 13.60 1.30 19.43
CA ARG A 600 15.03 1.58 19.18
C ARG A 600 15.21 2.54 18.02
N TRP A 601 14.59 2.23 16.88
CA TRP A 601 14.65 3.06 15.68
C TRP A 601 14.09 4.46 15.94
N ASP A 602 12.92 4.57 16.58
CA ASP A 602 12.26 5.85 16.87
C ASP A 602 13.09 6.74 17.82
N ALA A 603 13.75 6.14 18.81
CA ALA A 603 14.70 6.82 19.67
C ALA A 603 15.89 7.37 18.87
N GLY A 604 16.46 6.55 17.98
CA GLY A 604 17.53 6.95 17.07
C GLY A 604 17.13 8.10 16.15
N GLN A 605 15.96 8.01 15.49
CA GLN A 605 15.43 9.08 14.64
C GLN A 605 15.22 10.38 15.42
N SER A 606 14.73 10.28 16.66
CA SER A 606 14.55 11.46 17.53
C SER A 606 15.87 12.14 17.88
N LEU A 607 16.93 11.37 18.13
CA LEU A 607 18.28 11.90 18.37
C LEU A 607 18.89 12.53 17.11
N LEU A 608 18.80 11.83 15.99
CA LEU A 608 19.31 12.32 14.70
C LEU A 608 18.66 13.65 14.30
N ARG A 609 17.33 13.75 14.41
CA ARG A 609 16.61 15.01 14.18
C ARG A 609 17.15 16.13 15.07
N GLN A 610 17.32 15.88 16.37
CA GLN A 610 17.87 16.89 17.31
C GLN A 610 19.27 17.33 16.87
N CYS A 611 20.15 16.42 16.48
CA CYS A 611 21.51 16.76 16.00
C CYS A 611 21.47 17.61 14.72
N VAL A 612 20.66 17.21 13.73
CA VAL A 612 20.53 17.95 12.46
C VAL A 612 19.96 19.36 12.68
N LEU A 613 18.88 19.48 13.47
CA LEU A 613 18.24 20.77 13.75
C LEU A 613 19.19 21.72 14.49
N ARG A 614 19.95 21.23 15.48
CA ARG A 614 20.96 22.04 16.17
C ARG A 614 22.09 22.48 15.23
N ARG A 615 22.54 21.62 14.34
CA ARG A 615 23.53 21.98 13.32
C ARG A 615 23.00 23.02 12.34
N ALA A 616 21.75 22.89 11.88
CA ALA A 616 21.11 23.89 11.02
C ALA A 616 21.02 25.27 11.68
N LEU A 617 20.83 25.30 13.02
CA LEU A 617 20.80 26.53 13.81
C LEU A 617 22.19 27.03 14.25
N GLY A 618 23.26 26.35 13.87
CA GLY A 618 24.63 26.70 14.29
C GLY A 618 24.93 26.46 15.79
N SER A 619 24.10 25.66 16.48
CA SER A 619 24.20 25.38 17.92
C SER A 619 24.53 23.89 18.18
N ILE A 620 25.70 23.44 17.73
CA ILE A 620 26.11 22.02 17.82
C ILE A 620 26.20 21.56 19.28
N ASP A 621 25.62 20.42 19.61
CA ASP A 621 25.76 19.76 20.88
C ASP A 621 26.73 18.58 20.78
N HIS A 622 27.99 18.85 21.00
CA HIS A 622 29.06 17.85 20.89
C HIS A 622 28.86 16.67 21.85
N GLY A 623 28.32 16.91 23.04
CA GLY A 623 28.08 15.84 24.03
C GLY A 623 27.02 14.86 23.52
N LEU A 624 25.92 15.38 22.97
CA LEU A 624 24.85 14.57 22.35
C LEU A 624 25.38 13.77 21.17
N GLU A 625 26.21 14.37 20.32
CA GLU A 625 26.79 13.67 19.14
C GLU A 625 27.73 12.55 19.56
N GLU A 626 28.55 12.73 20.60
CA GLU A 626 29.43 11.66 21.12
C GLU A 626 28.60 10.49 21.69
N GLU A 627 27.53 10.78 22.44
CA GLU A 627 26.63 9.74 22.95
C GLU A 627 25.94 8.97 21.80
N LEU A 628 25.55 9.66 20.72
CA LEU A 628 24.98 9.04 19.54
C LEU A 628 26.01 8.15 18.79
N ILE A 629 27.24 8.64 18.64
CA ILE A 629 28.34 7.88 18.03
C ILE A 629 28.63 6.61 18.82
N ASP A 630 28.68 6.68 20.15
CA ASP A 630 28.88 5.52 21.03
C ASP A 630 27.74 4.50 20.88
N ALA A 631 26.49 4.97 20.76
CA ALA A 631 25.34 4.09 20.54
C ALA A 631 25.42 3.39 19.17
N PHE A 632 25.78 4.13 18.11
CA PHE A 632 25.93 3.55 16.77
C PHE A 632 27.12 2.59 16.68
N GLN A 633 28.20 2.87 17.40
CA GLN A 633 29.31 1.91 17.48
C GLN A 633 28.85 0.58 18.11
N ARG A 634 28.05 0.62 19.17
CA ARG A 634 27.49 -0.60 19.79
C ARG A 634 26.58 -1.36 18.82
N ILE A 635 25.73 -0.66 18.06
CA ILE A 635 24.87 -1.27 17.04
C ILE A 635 25.68 -1.99 15.96
N LEU A 636 26.78 -1.35 15.49
CA LEU A 636 27.62 -1.93 14.45
C LEU A 636 28.36 -3.20 14.88
N ILE A 637 28.68 -3.32 16.17
CA ILE A 637 29.41 -4.48 16.72
C ILE A 637 28.52 -5.51 17.42
N ASP A 638 27.17 -5.27 17.48
CA ASP A 638 26.22 -6.18 18.15
C ASP A 638 25.96 -7.42 17.26
N PRO A 639 26.43 -8.62 17.65
CA PRO A 639 26.27 -9.82 16.86
C PRO A 639 24.83 -10.36 16.85
N SER A 640 23.95 -9.84 17.71
CA SER A 640 22.55 -10.23 17.79
C SER A 640 21.70 -9.52 16.72
N LEU A 641 22.21 -8.44 16.13
CA LEU A 641 21.53 -7.67 15.09
C LEU A 641 21.89 -8.19 13.71
N SER A 642 20.87 -8.43 12.89
CA SER A 642 21.08 -8.68 11.45
C SER A 642 21.61 -7.41 10.76
N GLN A 643 22.29 -7.57 9.62
CA GLN A 643 22.74 -6.45 8.79
C GLN A 643 21.58 -5.55 8.34
N ALA A 644 20.40 -6.13 8.06
CA ALA A 644 19.18 -5.38 7.76
C ALA A 644 18.76 -4.51 8.96
N SER A 645 18.77 -5.06 10.18
CA SER A 645 18.44 -4.31 11.39
C SER A 645 19.44 -3.20 11.68
N GLN A 646 20.74 -3.46 11.48
CA GLN A 646 21.78 -2.43 11.59
C GLN A 646 21.55 -1.30 10.59
N ALA A 647 21.27 -1.62 9.32
CA ALA A 647 20.98 -0.62 8.27
C ALA A 647 19.81 0.29 8.64
N LEU A 648 18.71 -0.29 9.16
CA LEU A 648 17.54 0.47 9.62
C LEU A 648 17.86 1.39 10.80
N LEU A 649 18.54 0.88 11.83
CA LEU A 649 18.89 1.65 13.01
C LEU A 649 19.86 2.80 12.73
N LEU A 650 20.69 2.66 11.70
CA LEU A 650 21.64 3.68 11.23
C LEU A 650 21.04 4.61 10.17
N SER A 651 19.79 4.40 9.74
CA SER A 651 19.16 5.25 8.73
C SER A 651 19.00 6.68 9.21
N LEU A 652 19.23 7.64 8.31
CA LEU A 652 19.10 9.07 8.62
C LEU A 652 17.69 9.57 8.32
N PRO A 653 17.18 10.59 9.04
CA PRO A 653 15.88 11.18 8.76
C PRO A 653 15.85 11.80 7.37
N GLY A 654 14.67 11.73 6.72
CA GLY A 654 14.43 12.39 5.44
C GLY A 654 14.31 13.90 5.58
N MET A 655 14.53 14.65 4.47
CA MET A 655 14.40 16.12 4.48
C MET A 655 12.99 16.55 4.89
N GLN A 656 11.94 15.87 4.40
CA GLN A 656 10.56 16.17 4.76
C GLN A 656 10.30 16.05 6.27
N GLU A 657 10.82 15.01 6.91
CA GLU A 657 10.70 14.82 8.35
C GLU A 657 11.41 15.92 9.14
N LEU A 658 12.56 16.39 8.65
CA LEU A 658 13.30 17.50 9.24
C LEU A 658 12.55 18.84 9.10
N GLU A 659 11.94 19.10 7.96
CA GLU A 659 11.12 20.27 7.70
C GLU A 659 9.90 20.33 8.62
N GLU A 660 9.19 19.19 8.78
CA GLU A 660 8.02 19.10 9.67
C GLU A 660 8.38 19.23 11.16
N ALA A 661 9.63 18.95 11.53
CA ALA A 661 10.11 19.10 12.89
C ALA A 661 10.40 20.58 13.28
N THR A 662 10.28 21.52 12.34
CA THR A 662 10.51 22.95 12.56
C THR A 662 9.26 23.77 12.25
N HIS A 663 9.10 24.92 12.91
CA HIS A 663 7.99 25.84 12.64
C HIS A 663 8.23 26.65 11.34
N GLU A 664 9.48 27.05 11.13
CA GLU A 664 9.94 27.81 9.97
C GLU A 664 11.13 27.06 9.36
N PRO A 665 10.90 26.10 8.44
CA PRO A 665 11.98 25.30 7.87
C PRO A 665 12.86 26.14 6.94
N ASP A 666 14.17 25.97 7.11
CA ASP A 666 15.20 26.43 6.17
C ASP A 666 15.82 25.21 5.48
N PRO A 667 15.29 24.76 4.32
CA PRO A 667 15.76 23.53 3.67
C PRO A 667 17.26 23.52 3.37
N PRO A 668 17.89 24.63 2.87
CA PRO A 668 19.34 24.70 2.71
C PRO A 668 20.12 24.47 4.00
N ALA A 669 19.72 25.09 5.12
CA ALA A 669 20.38 24.91 6.41
C ALA A 669 20.19 23.48 6.97
N LEU A 670 19.00 22.92 6.84
CA LEU A 670 18.70 21.53 7.21
C LEU A 670 19.54 20.54 6.41
N PHE A 671 19.62 20.72 5.10
CA PHE A 671 20.44 19.88 4.24
C PHE A 671 21.92 19.98 4.60
N ALA A 672 22.45 21.19 4.81
CA ALA A 672 23.82 21.40 5.24
C ALA A 672 24.10 20.73 6.60
N GLY A 673 23.17 20.84 7.56
CA GLY A 673 23.26 20.20 8.86
C GLY A 673 23.29 18.67 8.77
N LEU A 674 22.43 18.10 7.91
CA LEU A 674 22.37 16.67 7.64
C LEU A 674 23.70 16.17 7.04
N ARG A 675 24.21 16.85 6.00
CA ARG A 675 25.50 16.49 5.37
C ARG A 675 26.68 16.60 6.35
N ALA A 676 26.68 17.60 7.20
CA ALA A 676 27.72 17.77 8.22
C ALA A 676 27.67 16.66 9.29
N LEU A 677 26.47 16.20 9.67
CA LEU A 677 26.31 15.06 10.59
C LEU A 677 26.77 13.75 9.93
N GLU A 678 26.41 13.48 8.69
CA GLU A 678 26.87 12.31 7.93
C GLU A 678 28.42 12.23 7.88
N ARG A 679 29.07 13.34 7.56
CA ARG A 679 30.53 13.42 7.58
C ARG A 679 31.09 13.09 8.97
N ARG A 680 30.53 13.70 10.00
CA ARG A 680 30.97 13.48 11.39
C ARG A 680 30.85 12.01 11.81
N LEU A 681 29.72 11.35 11.47
CA LEU A 681 29.50 9.94 11.73
C LEU A 681 30.47 9.05 10.94
N GLY A 682 30.68 9.36 9.67
CA GLY A 682 31.64 8.63 8.80
C GLY A 682 33.09 8.75 9.26
N GLU A 683 33.50 9.90 9.81
CA GLU A 683 34.83 10.12 10.40
C GLU A 683 34.99 9.39 11.74
N ALA A 684 34.03 9.57 12.64
CA ALA A 684 34.10 9.02 14.00
C ALA A 684 34.00 7.49 14.05
N LEU A 685 33.18 6.91 13.19
CA LEU A 685 32.93 5.47 13.12
C LEU A 685 33.77 4.77 12.04
N ALA A 686 34.87 5.36 11.57
CA ALA A 686 35.63 4.86 10.45
C ALA A 686 36.00 3.37 10.56
N ASN A 687 36.54 2.93 11.68
CA ASN A 687 36.98 1.55 11.90
C ASN A 687 35.78 0.56 12.04
N PRO A 688 34.76 0.79 12.87
CA PRO A 688 33.61 -0.12 12.94
C PRO A 688 32.82 -0.18 11.62
N LEU A 689 32.70 0.92 10.85
CA LEU A 689 32.07 0.92 9.53
C LEU A 689 32.89 0.10 8.52
N GLN A 690 34.22 0.18 8.56
CA GLN A 690 35.09 -0.62 7.70
C GLN A 690 34.94 -2.11 8.00
N GLN A 691 34.93 -2.51 9.27
CA GLN A 691 34.73 -3.90 9.66
C GLN A 691 33.34 -4.40 9.22
N ALA A 692 32.29 -3.62 9.46
CA ALA A 692 30.93 -3.98 9.03
C ALA A 692 30.82 -4.10 7.49
N LEU A 693 31.54 -3.27 6.74
CA LEU A 693 31.62 -3.38 5.28
C LEU A 693 32.27 -4.68 4.84
N GLU A 694 33.37 -5.07 5.47
CA GLU A 694 34.08 -6.34 5.20
C GLU A 694 33.16 -7.54 5.51
N ASP A 695 32.38 -7.48 6.57
CA ASP A 695 31.39 -8.50 6.94
C ASP A 695 30.21 -8.58 5.95
N CYS A 696 29.94 -7.51 5.20
CA CYS A 696 28.91 -7.49 4.15
C CYS A 696 29.39 -8.15 2.82
N LEU A 697 30.69 -8.09 2.50
CA LEU A 697 31.22 -8.50 1.20
C LEU A 697 30.81 -9.91 0.75
N PRO A 698 30.84 -10.95 1.63
CA PRO A 698 30.48 -12.30 1.21
C PRO A 698 29.03 -12.45 0.76
N ALA A 699 28.14 -11.59 1.26
CA ALA A 699 26.71 -11.66 0.97
C ALA A 699 26.29 -10.79 -0.24
N TRP A 700 27.18 -9.98 -0.81
CA TRP A 700 26.83 -9.10 -1.95
C TRP A 700 26.34 -9.90 -3.16
N SER A 701 26.91 -11.08 -3.41
CA SER A 701 26.56 -11.95 -4.54
C SER A 701 25.37 -12.87 -4.28
N LEU A 702 24.84 -12.90 -3.06
CA LEU A 702 23.65 -13.69 -2.75
C LEU A 702 22.44 -13.07 -3.41
N SER A 703 21.56 -13.92 -3.93
CA SER A 703 20.28 -13.49 -4.50
C SER A 703 19.40 -12.83 -3.44
N TRP A 704 18.43 -12.04 -3.90
CA TRP A 704 17.36 -11.55 -3.06
C TRP A 704 16.47 -12.72 -2.57
N PRO A 705 16.01 -12.73 -1.30
CA PRO A 705 16.23 -11.73 -0.26
C PRO A 705 17.50 -11.91 0.58
N GLN A 706 18.26 -13.00 0.43
CA GLN A 706 19.36 -13.39 1.34
C GLN A 706 20.47 -12.35 1.44
N GLY A 707 20.81 -11.66 0.34
CA GLY A 707 21.85 -10.63 0.32
C GLY A 707 21.37 -9.22 0.62
N SER A 708 20.05 -8.97 0.75
CA SER A 708 19.47 -7.63 0.81
C SER A 708 19.95 -6.83 2.02
N GLY A 709 20.00 -7.45 3.21
CA GLY A 709 20.46 -6.78 4.42
C GLY A 709 21.93 -6.29 4.32
N ALA A 710 22.82 -7.10 3.74
CA ALA A 710 24.21 -6.73 3.52
C ALA A 710 24.33 -5.57 2.53
N ARG A 711 23.59 -5.59 1.43
CA ARG A 711 23.59 -4.50 0.44
C ARG A 711 22.99 -3.21 1.01
N SER A 712 21.95 -3.32 1.85
CA SER A 712 21.33 -2.18 2.53
C SER A 712 22.32 -1.53 3.54
N LEU A 713 23.00 -2.34 4.35
CA LEU A 713 24.02 -1.83 5.28
C LEU A 713 25.21 -1.21 4.51
N THR A 714 25.63 -1.81 3.40
CA THR A 714 26.65 -1.25 2.52
C THR A 714 26.25 0.13 2.01
N SER A 715 25.01 0.33 1.60
CA SER A 715 24.49 1.63 1.13
C SER A 715 24.67 2.71 2.21
N THR A 716 24.30 2.40 3.46
CA THR A 716 24.47 3.31 4.61
C THR A 716 25.95 3.60 4.87
N ILE A 717 26.80 2.57 4.87
CA ILE A 717 28.24 2.71 5.11
C ILE A 717 28.89 3.58 4.00
N TRP A 718 28.61 3.31 2.73
CA TRP A 718 29.15 4.11 1.63
C TRP A 718 28.71 5.56 1.72
N ARG A 719 27.44 5.82 2.04
CA ARG A 719 26.93 7.17 2.19
C ARG A 719 27.73 7.97 3.23
N TRP A 720 28.00 7.39 4.41
CA TRP A 720 28.72 8.07 5.49
C TRP A 720 30.23 8.17 5.21
N ARG A 721 30.83 7.11 4.66
CA ARG A 721 32.28 7.09 4.38
C ARG A 721 32.64 7.99 3.20
N VAL A 722 31.83 8.03 2.15
CA VAL A 722 32.01 8.97 1.03
C VAL A 722 31.85 10.42 1.52
N ALA A 723 30.87 10.71 2.39
CA ALA A 723 30.74 12.03 3.02
C ALA A 723 31.96 12.42 3.86
N ALA A 724 32.67 11.45 4.46
CA ALA A 724 33.93 11.63 5.17
C ALA A 724 35.15 11.72 4.25
N GLY A 725 34.96 11.56 2.95
CA GLY A 725 36.04 11.64 1.96
C GLY A 725 36.93 10.40 1.86
N ASP A 726 36.46 9.22 2.22
CA ASP A 726 37.20 7.96 2.14
C ASP A 726 37.46 7.53 0.70
N PRO A 727 38.74 7.49 0.26
CA PRO A 727 39.08 7.16 -1.14
C PRO A 727 38.70 5.73 -1.54
N GLY A 728 38.76 4.77 -0.59
CA GLY A 728 38.38 3.38 -0.83
C GLY A 728 36.89 3.22 -1.10
N CYS A 729 36.08 3.84 -0.27
CA CYS A 729 34.60 3.82 -0.43
C CYS A 729 34.17 4.62 -1.67
N ILE A 730 34.83 5.74 -2.02
CA ILE A 730 34.56 6.49 -3.25
C ILE A 730 34.82 5.61 -4.47
N ALA A 731 35.99 4.94 -4.50
CA ALA A 731 36.35 4.04 -5.60
C ALA A 731 35.39 2.82 -5.69
N ALA A 732 35.03 2.21 -4.54
CA ALA A 732 34.14 1.08 -4.49
C ALA A 732 32.73 1.47 -4.95
N ALA A 733 32.19 2.61 -4.49
CA ALA A 733 30.89 3.14 -4.90
C ALA A 733 30.82 3.40 -6.42
N LYS A 734 31.89 3.97 -7.01
CA LYS A 734 31.99 4.15 -8.46
C LYS A 734 32.00 2.81 -9.19
N ALA A 735 32.83 1.85 -8.74
CA ALA A 735 32.98 0.55 -9.39
C ALA A 735 31.68 -0.28 -9.35
N ALA A 736 30.88 -0.13 -8.30
CA ALA A 736 29.61 -0.83 -8.17
C ALA A 736 28.59 -0.48 -9.27
N VAL A 737 28.70 0.71 -9.87
CA VAL A 737 27.79 1.16 -10.96
C VAL A 737 27.93 0.29 -12.22
N GLU A 738 29.10 -0.27 -12.45
CA GLU A 738 29.38 -1.19 -13.57
C GLU A 738 29.13 -2.66 -13.20
N GLY A 739 28.77 -2.94 -11.93
CA GLY A 739 28.50 -4.28 -11.43
C GLY A 739 27.14 -4.85 -11.88
N SER A 740 26.87 -6.12 -11.54
CA SER A 740 25.65 -6.83 -11.90
C SER A 740 24.48 -6.63 -10.91
N SER A 741 24.71 -5.98 -9.77
CA SER A 741 23.66 -5.70 -8.78
C SER A 741 23.17 -4.26 -8.91
N MET A 742 21.89 -4.09 -9.30
CA MET A 742 21.26 -2.77 -9.35
C MET A 742 21.22 -2.10 -7.97
N THR A 743 21.02 -2.87 -6.90
CA THR A 743 21.04 -2.34 -5.52
C THR A 743 22.38 -1.67 -5.20
N LEU A 744 23.50 -2.34 -5.47
CA LEU A 744 24.82 -1.78 -5.21
C LEU A 744 25.16 -0.64 -6.20
N ALA A 745 24.73 -0.74 -7.45
CA ALA A 745 24.93 0.33 -8.43
C ALA A 745 24.23 1.62 -7.98
N ARG A 746 22.99 1.55 -7.57
CA ARG A 746 22.23 2.72 -7.08
C ARG A 746 22.71 3.19 -5.71
N ALA A 747 23.13 2.28 -4.82
CA ALA A 747 23.79 2.67 -3.56
C ALA A 747 25.05 3.50 -3.81
N GLY A 748 25.89 3.07 -4.76
CA GLY A 748 27.09 3.82 -5.18
C GLY A 748 26.74 5.20 -5.75
N LEU A 749 25.77 5.27 -6.66
CA LEU A 749 25.30 6.53 -7.24
C LEU A 749 24.78 7.49 -6.16
N TRP A 750 23.97 7.02 -5.24
CA TRP A 750 23.39 7.85 -4.17
C TRP A 750 24.45 8.31 -3.14
N ALA A 751 25.45 7.47 -2.85
CA ALA A 751 26.54 7.88 -1.99
C ALA A 751 27.40 8.99 -2.63
N LEU A 752 27.60 8.93 -3.94
CA LEU A 752 28.37 9.94 -4.70
C LEU A 752 27.57 11.21 -5.01
N GLN A 753 26.24 11.10 -5.13
CA GLN A 753 25.32 12.14 -5.63
C GLN A 753 25.51 13.52 -4.98
N PRO A 754 25.61 13.68 -3.64
CA PRO A 754 25.70 15.00 -3.03
C PRO A 754 27.11 15.63 -3.03
N HIS A 755 28.07 15.00 -3.66
CA HIS A 755 29.47 15.41 -3.62
C HIS A 755 29.99 15.84 -5.00
N PRO A 756 30.71 16.99 -5.12
CA PRO A 756 31.27 17.48 -6.36
C PRO A 756 32.58 16.73 -6.72
N LEU A 757 32.48 15.40 -6.90
CA LEU A 757 33.59 14.51 -7.19
C LEU A 757 33.65 14.16 -8.68
N PRO A 758 34.85 14.02 -9.28
CA PRO A 758 34.98 13.49 -10.65
C PRO A 758 34.41 12.09 -10.80
N GLU A 759 34.52 11.27 -9.76
CA GLU A 759 33.98 9.91 -9.69
C GLU A 759 32.44 9.90 -9.83
N ARG A 760 31.76 10.89 -9.28
CA ARG A 760 30.30 11.07 -9.43
C ARG A 760 29.92 11.23 -10.90
N GLN A 761 30.56 12.17 -11.61
CA GLN A 761 30.25 12.42 -13.03
C GLN A 761 30.50 11.19 -13.88
N ALA A 762 31.65 10.51 -13.64
CA ALA A 762 31.98 9.28 -14.36
C ALA A 762 30.98 8.15 -14.07
N ALA A 763 30.50 8.01 -12.84
CA ALA A 763 29.53 7.00 -12.45
C ALA A 763 28.16 7.24 -13.12
N ILE A 764 27.67 8.48 -13.13
CA ILE A 764 26.40 8.86 -13.76
C ILE A 764 26.44 8.62 -15.28
N GLU A 765 27.55 8.99 -15.93
CA GLU A 765 27.73 8.75 -17.36
C GLU A 765 27.77 7.24 -17.67
N ALA A 766 28.51 6.45 -16.89
CA ALA A 766 28.58 5.00 -17.08
C ALA A 766 27.17 4.35 -16.91
N PHE A 767 26.38 4.82 -15.94
CA PHE A 767 25.02 4.35 -15.74
C PHE A 767 24.13 4.67 -16.94
N TYR A 768 24.20 5.91 -17.46
CA TYR A 768 23.47 6.31 -18.65
C TYR A 768 23.82 5.45 -19.86
N GLN A 769 25.12 5.32 -20.17
CA GLN A 769 25.59 4.53 -21.32
C GLN A 769 25.12 3.07 -21.26
N ARG A 770 25.05 2.50 -20.08
CA ARG A 770 24.56 1.12 -19.89
C ARG A 770 23.06 1.00 -20.06
N TRP A 771 22.26 1.96 -19.56
CA TRP A 771 20.84 1.79 -19.37
C TRP A 771 19.92 2.69 -20.22
N GLN A 772 20.47 3.58 -21.08
CA GLN A 772 19.68 4.52 -21.90
C GLN A 772 18.63 3.85 -22.79
N HIS A 773 18.75 2.56 -23.08
CA HIS A 773 17.82 1.77 -23.89
C HIS A 773 16.73 1.06 -23.07
N LYS A 774 16.74 1.20 -21.73
CA LYS A 774 15.75 0.62 -20.81
C LYS A 774 14.96 1.75 -20.13
N PRO A 775 13.75 2.10 -20.60
CA PRO A 775 13.00 3.26 -20.14
C PRO A 775 12.81 3.32 -18.62
N VAL A 776 12.41 2.19 -18.01
CA VAL A 776 12.16 2.11 -16.55
C VAL A 776 13.42 2.44 -15.73
N ILE A 777 14.61 2.02 -16.19
CA ILE A 777 15.87 2.31 -15.50
C ILE A 777 16.35 3.73 -15.83
N LEU A 778 16.10 4.20 -17.04
CA LEU A 778 16.44 5.55 -17.47
C LEU A 778 15.73 6.62 -16.62
N ASP A 779 14.51 6.38 -16.16
CA ASP A 779 13.81 7.26 -15.21
C ASP A 779 14.63 7.51 -13.94
N SER A 780 15.34 6.50 -13.46
CA SER A 780 16.22 6.65 -12.30
C SER A 780 17.42 7.56 -12.59
N TRP A 781 17.94 7.53 -13.80
CA TRP A 781 19.01 8.45 -14.23
C TRP A 781 18.51 9.90 -14.31
N PHE A 782 17.31 10.13 -14.86
CA PHE A 782 16.69 11.46 -14.85
C PHE A 782 16.49 11.97 -13.42
N ALA A 783 16.03 11.12 -12.51
CA ALA A 783 15.87 11.48 -11.10
C ALA A 783 17.19 11.85 -10.42
N LEU A 784 18.29 11.13 -10.73
CA LEU A 784 19.63 11.44 -10.23
C LEU A 784 20.15 12.78 -10.77
N GLU A 785 19.96 13.07 -12.04
CA GLU A 785 20.39 14.35 -12.64
C GLU A 785 19.55 15.53 -12.13
N ALA A 786 18.22 15.38 -12.06
CA ALA A 786 17.31 16.42 -11.58
C ALA A 786 17.46 16.69 -10.07
N GLY A 787 17.72 15.64 -9.28
CA GLY A 787 17.87 15.74 -7.83
C GLY A 787 19.28 16.11 -7.36
N ALA A 788 20.20 16.45 -8.24
CA ALA A 788 21.57 16.83 -7.88
C ALA A 788 21.60 18.15 -7.08
N PRO A 789 22.16 18.19 -5.85
CA PRO A 789 22.09 19.36 -4.98
C PRO A 789 23.19 20.39 -5.31
N PHE A 790 23.28 20.80 -6.58
CA PHE A 790 24.28 21.77 -7.05
C PHE A 790 23.60 23.02 -7.60
N PRO A 791 24.31 24.21 -7.58
CA PRO A 791 23.74 25.47 -8.05
C PRO A 791 23.34 25.49 -9.53
N ASP A 792 23.91 24.62 -10.35
CA ASP A 792 23.63 24.48 -11.78
C ASP A 792 22.46 23.50 -12.08
N GLY A 793 21.73 23.01 -11.06
CA GLY A 793 20.67 22.02 -11.19
C GLY A 793 19.61 22.41 -12.23
N LEU A 794 19.11 23.66 -12.20
CA LEU A 794 18.13 24.14 -13.18
C LEU A 794 18.68 24.12 -14.62
N ALA A 795 19.94 24.54 -14.82
CA ALA A 795 20.55 24.51 -16.15
C ALA A 795 20.74 23.08 -16.67
N ARG A 796 21.08 22.16 -15.78
CA ARG A 796 21.22 20.72 -16.10
C ARG A 796 19.86 20.11 -16.48
N VAL A 797 18.81 20.32 -15.70
CA VAL A 797 17.45 19.85 -16.03
C VAL A 797 16.98 20.43 -17.36
N SER A 798 17.20 21.75 -17.60
CA SER A 798 16.84 22.38 -18.87
C SER A 798 17.61 21.82 -20.07
N ALA A 799 18.80 21.27 -19.88
CA ALA A 799 19.58 20.64 -20.94
C ALA A 799 19.09 19.20 -21.26
N LEU A 800 18.29 18.59 -20.37
CA LEU A 800 17.67 17.29 -20.58
C LEU A 800 16.35 17.37 -21.35
N LEU A 801 15.71 18.54 -21.37
CA LEU A 801 14.51 18.84 -22.14
C LEU A 801 14.83 19.16 -23.61
#